data_32aa3b5112a688e0e6bf9b8deeed99f3
#
_entry.id   32aa3b5112a688e0e6bf9b8deeed99f3
#
_cell.length_a   1.000
_cell.length_b   1.000
_cell.length_c   1.000
_cell.angle_alpha   90.00
_cell.angle_beta   90.00
_cell.angle_gamma   90.00
#
_symmetry.space_group_name_H-M   'P 1'
#
loop_
_entity.id
_entity.type
_entity.pdbx_description
1 polymer ?
#
loop_
_entity_poly.entity_id
_entity_poly.type
_entity_poly.pdbx_seq_one_letter_code
_entity_poly.pdbx_strand_id
1 'polypeptide(L)'
;MSNENVSAREALLFSVFYAITIIILCSLFQSDFFCIDDASYEMLGFFRQIGHVWSERRIPFIVDSIYLGGNEMIDLGKGIFLPQNILVSLIASRFHYVMLSGWILAFINIVLVSLSALVIARLFRLYKCYAYTLAAFAVIQPVFLYQYLGAWWNAANGQAWAMVSIATFLLLKKNYSKINIILNFISVIFLLSAGWPHGVIGYAVFVGITLVFEFKQSDKLNKVVYLSIPAILALIFSFPIYSEYIFSYDLTNRVSGFDSSLRAFTPSWPAIILGFFPTFYDYMTYFSYKLVLVPFGFSTVFLPMVFFYRNIKEFWHQDDNLKWFSTLIIVFFLLSQMPAQFGPLRWPFRFLPFISFFICLAVFYILQYAHIIQGKEIILNKKIYISLYIILGGFFLFLPVYAGFDTLTLILSLVLMLFLLEHDLFNFKKSILANFNKKYFLVILFASCLVFFNSWNLHPFYVVLQIFSVWLLILSPKIIERKSSFRMIGLTVVILLLLLNGLPTLGGYYLRQTELAERIQLPDNVNLQGYVLSLPLNIYLKQTRQLNDIASAQFGFYDIKSINGYSPVGSKRLEKILPVNQSAHGIFTSKPVLENILQSAKGFNVCQAVLMRISTIIVNKDDYAAFSHQFKQCGYSEVQSADSRSDLYVSLPFTLTKGWENNSPFVYPDIAGVRIVKHENNTDWVQIPEHKDNITLIFPRLWWYGYSANINDHILSVTADSSGSLVQVSVPSDFNGVLRLSYFPVTWRYLWFLPILAIMGLITLLFFNGKIKERLKLELKIF
;
A
#
# COMPACT_ATOMS: atom_id res chain seq x y z
N MET A 1 -9.43 -5.19 -41.59
CA MET A 1 -8.52 -4.85 -40.46
C MET A 1 -8.19 -6.14 -39.75
N SER A 2 -6.92 -6.52 -39.70
CA SER A 2 -6.49 -7.77 -39.06
C SER A 2 -6.88 -7.76 -37.59
N ASN A 3 -7.60 -8.79 -37.16
CA ASN A 3 -7.94 -9.08 -35.74
C ASN A 3 -6.69 -9.51 -34.98
N GLU A 4 -5.63 -8.69 -35.02
CA GLU A 4 -4.37 -9.02 -34.37
C GLU A 4 -4.51 -8.84 -32.86
N ASN A 5 -4.47 -9.95 -32.15
CA ASN A 5 -4.30 -9.96 -30.72
C ASN A 5 -2.89 -9.48 -30.33
N VAL A 6 -2.75 -8.83 -29.19
CA VAL A 6 -1.45 -8.46 -28.63
C VAL A 6 -0.61 -9.72 -28.44
N SER A 7 0.59 -9.78 -29.02
CA SER A 7 1.53 -10.87 -28.79
C SER A 7 2.16 -10.77 -27.40
N ALA A 8 2.70 -11.86 -26.86
CA ALA A 8 3.36 -11.86 -25.55
C ALA A 8 4.56 -10.89 -25.53
N ARG A 9 5.33 -10.83 -26.63
CA ARG A 9 6.48 -9.90 -26.78
C ARG A 9 6.02 -8.44 -26.79
N GLU A 10 4.97 -8.12 -27.54
CA GLU A 10 4.40 -6.76 -27.56
C GLU A 10 3.86 -6.37 -26.17
N ALA A 11 3.19 -7.29 -25.47
CA ALA A 11 2.69 -7.04 -24.12
C ALA A 11 3.81 -6.70 -23.14
N LEU A 12 4.89 -7.47 -23.16
CA LEU A 12 6.05 -7.23 -22.29
C LEU A 12 6.74 -5.90 -22.65
N LEU A 13 7.00 -5.65 -23.92
CA LEU A 13 7.64 -4.42 -24.37
C LEU A 13 6.80 -3.19 -24.01
N PHE A 14 5.48 -3.24 -24.23
CA PHE A 14 4.58 -2.17 -23.83
C PHE A 14 4.65 -1.93 -22.32
N SER A 15 4.55 -2.98 -21.51
CA SER A 15 4.51 -2.87 -20.04
C SER A 15 5.81 -2.27 -19.50
N VAL A 16 6.96 -2.69 -20.02
CA VAL A 16 8.28 -2.15 -19.64
C VAL A 16 8.40 -0.68 -20.03
N PHE A 17 8.11 -0.37 -21.30
CA PHE A 17 8.20 1.01 -21.80
C PHE A 17 7.23 1.94 -21.06
N TYR A 18 6.01 1.47 -20.80
CA TYR A 18 5.00 2.21 -20.08
C TYR A 18 5.43 2.48 -18.63
N ALA A 19 6.00 1.48 -17.95
CA ALA A 19 6.54 1.66 -16.59
C ALA A 19 7.64 2.73 -16.54
N ILE A 20 8.60 2.68 -17.47
CA ILE A 20 9.65 3.69 -17.57
C ILE A 20 9.05 5.08 -17.81
N THR A 21 8.09 5.19 -18.72
CA THR A 21 7.41 6.47 -19.02
C THR A 21 6.70 7.05 -17.79
N ILE A 22 5.93 6.23 -17.08
CA ILE A 22 5.24 6.67 -15.85
C ILE A 22 6.24 7.15 -14.80
N ILE A 23 7.32 6.39 -14.56
CA ILE A 23 8.33 6.76 -13.57
C ILE A 23 8.99 8.08 -13.93
N ILE A 24 9.41 8.24 -15.17
CA ILE A 24 10.04 9.50 -15.64
C ILE A 24 9.06 10.66 -15.47
N LEU A 25 7.83 10.54 -15.97
CA LEU A 25 6.86 11.63 -15.89
C LEU A 25 6.53 11.99 -14.44
N CYS A 26 6.23 11.01 -13.58
CA CYS A 26 5.96 11.27 -12.17
C CYS A 26 7.15 11.94 -11.47
N SER A 27 8.37 11.46 -11.72
CA SER A 27 9.58 12.02 -11.10
C SER A 27 9.97 13.40 -11.63
N LEU A 28 9.61 13.74 -12.87
CA LEU A 28 9.79 15.10 -13.41
C LEU A 28 8.84 16.11 -12.78
N PHE A 29 7.62 15.69 -12.42
CA PHE A 29 6.66 16.55 -11.74
C PHE A 29 6.97 16.66 -10.24
N GLN A 30 7.40 15.56 -9.64
CA GLN A 30 7.74 15.49 -8.22
C GLN A 30 8.83 14.42 -8.01
N SER A 31 10.04 14.86 -7.65
CA SER A 31 11.22 14.00 -7.54
C SER A 31 11.04 12.85 -6.54
N ASP A 32 10.29 13.06 -5.47
CA ASP A 32 9.99 12.10 -4.41
C ASP A 32 8.63 11.38 -4.55
N PHE A 33 7.98 11.48 -5.70
CA PHE A 33 6.63 10.93 -5.95
C PHE A 33 6.46 9.50 -5.45
N PHE A 34 7.43 8.63 -5.63
CA PHE A 34 7.36 7.23 -5.27
C PHE A 34 7.88 6.92 -3.86
N CYS A 35 8.06 7.94 -3.02
CA CYS A 35 8.56 7.80 -1.66
C CYS A 35 7.95 8.86 -0.73
N ILE A 36 6.62 8.96 -0.72
CA ILE A 36 5.86 9.89 0.11
C ILE A 36 5.13 9.14 1.23
N ASP A 37 4.69 9.86 2.26
CA ASP A 37 3.87 9.34 3.37
C ASP A 37 4.48 8.07 4.01
N ASP A 38 3.70 6.99 4.19
CA ASP A 38 4.13 5.74 4.82
C ASP A 38 5.37 5.13 4.13
N ALA A 39 5.53 5.29 2.82
CA ALA A 39 6.72 4.81 2.11
C ALA A 39 7.99 5.46 2.64
N SER A 40 7.95 6.76 2.93
CA SER A 40 9.08 7.52 3.50
C SER A 40 9.25 7.28 4.99
N TYR A 41 8.15 7.28 5.75
CA TYR A 41 8.18 7.19 7.22
C TYR A 41 8.42 5.78 7.73
N GLU A 42 7.91 4.77 7.02
CA GLU A 42 7.95 3.38 7.46
C GLU A 42 8.89 2.53 6.62
N MET A 43 8.60 2.43 5.32
CA MET A 43 9.14 1.33 4.51
C MET A 43 10.61 1.54 4.14
N LEU A 44 11.04 2.78 3.93
CA LEU A 44 12.40 3.06 3.46
C LEU A 44 13.47 2.64 4.48
N GLY A 45 13.35 3.12 5.73
CA GLY A 45 14.26 2.77 6.81
C GLY A 45 14.17 1.28 7.16
N PHE A 46 12.95 0.75 7.16
CA PHE A 46 12.72 -0.66 7.38
C PHE A 46 13.41 -1.54 6.33
N PHE A 47 13.24 -1.26 5.02
CA PHE A 47 13.89 -2.05 3.96
C PHE A 47 15.41 -2.01 4.05
N ARG A 48 15.99 -0.88 4.45
CA ARG A 48 17.43 -0.82 4.67
C ARG A 48 17.86 -1.77 5.79
N GLN A 49 17.19 -1.74 6.93
CA GLN A 49 17.54 -2.58 8.07
C GLN A 49 17.34 -4.07 7.82
N ILE A 50 16.21 -4.49 7.23
CA ILE A 50 16.05 -5.91 6.87
C ILE A 50 17.01 -6.33 5.76
N GLY A 51 17.43 -5.39 4.89
CA GLY A 51 18.43 -5.62 3.86
C GLY A 51 19.80 -6.00 4.40
N HIS A 52 20.22 -5.40 5.51
CA HIS A 52 21.42 -5.83 6.21
C HIS A 52 21.30 -7.28 6.68
N VAL A 53 20.16 -7.68 7.28
CA VAL A 53 19.93 -9.06 7.73
C VAL A 53 19.93 -10.06 6.55
N TRP A 54 19.24 -9.71 5.44
CA TRP A 54 19.26 -10.54 4.23
C TRP A 54 20.65 -10.66 3.60
N SER A 55 21.47 -9.60 3.65
CA SER A 55 22.83 -9.62 3.11
C SER A 55 23.76 -10.57 3.88
N GLU A 56 23.44 -10.82 5.15
CA GLU A 56 24.10 -11.81 6.01
C GLU A 56 23.53 -13.23 5.81
N ARG A 57 22.65 -13.44 4.83
CA ARG A 57 21.96 -14.71 4.53
C ARG A 57 21.11 -15.23 5.68
N ARG A 58 20.51 -14.33 6.43
CA ARG A 58 19.62 -14.65 7.56
C ARG A 58 18.21 -14.18 7.27
N ILE A 59 17.23 -14.81 7.94
CA ILE A 59 15.84 -14.39 7.88
C ILE A 59 15.62 -13.31 8.95
N PRO A 60 15.06 -12.16 8.60
CA PRO A 60 14.83 -11.06 9.53
C PRO A 60 13.59 -11.32 10.41
N PHE A 61 13.66 -12.28 11.33
CA PHE A 61 12.58 -12.53 12.27
C PHE A 61 12.46 -11.39 13.29
N ILE A 62 13.60 -10.91 13.78
CA ILE A 62 13.74 -9.76 14.67
C ILE A 62 14.63 -8.75 13.97
N VAL A 63 14.26 -7.49 14.03
CA VAL A 63 15.08 -6.37 13.59
C VAL A 63 15.32 -5.47 14.80
N ASP A 64 16.50 -5.59 15.39
CA ASP A 64 16.84 -4.95 16.66
C ASP A 64 17.13 -3.45 16.56
N SER A 65 17.35 -2.92 15.38
CA SER A 65 17.52 -1.49 15.14
C SER A 65 16.24 -0.67 15.22
N ILE A 66 15.07 -1.32 15.24
CA ILE A 66 13.76 -0.67 15.29
C ILE A 66 12.91 -1.33 16.40
N TYR A 67 12.17 -0.56 17.16
CA TYR A 67 11.25 -1.04 18.21
C TYR A 67 11.89 -1.94 19.28
N LEU A 68 13.15 -1.76 19.62
CA LEU A 68 13.84 -2.66 20.57
C LEU A 68 13.79 -4.15 20.14
N GLY A 69 13.96 -4.43 18.87
CA GLY A 69 13.80 -5.79 18.36
C GLY A 69 12.36 -6.17 18.10
N GLY A 70 11.72 -5.45 17.18
CA GLY A 70 10.39 -5.76 16.68
C GLY A 70 10.34 -7.13 16.01
N ASN A 71 9.27 -7.89 16.27
CA ASN A 71 9.04 -9.18 15.61
C ASN A 71 8.39 -8.95 14.24
N GLU A 72 9.17 -9.15 13.18
CA GLU A 72 8.72 -8.89 11.82
C GLU A 72 7.75 -9.97 11.29
N MET A 73 7.61 -11.08 12.01
CA MET A 73 6.66 -12.14 11.66
C MET A 73 5.21 -11.80 12.04
N ILE A 74 5.00 -10.80 12.90
CA ILE A 74 3.66 -10.37 13.28
C ILE A 74 3.13 -9.24 12.39
N ASP A 75 4.01 -8.46 11.77
CA ASP A 75 3.63 -7.38 10.85
C ASP A 75 3.66 -7.85 9.39
N LEU A 76 2.62 -8.59 9.04
CA LEU A 76 2.47 -9.18 7.70
C LEU A 76 2.44 -8.12 6.59
N GLY A 77 2.03 -6.87 6.92
CA GLY A 77 1.94 -5.76 5.97
C GLY A 77 3.27 -5.39 5.33
N LYS A 78 4.38 -5.69 5.97
CA LYS A 78 5.72 -5.39 5.46
C LYS A 78 6.18 -6.31 4.32
N GLY A 79 5.56 -7.49 4.16
CA GLY A 79 5.82 -8.40 3.04
C GLY A 79 7.28 -8.85 2.93
N ILE A 80 7.92 -9.20 4.05
CA ILE A 80 9.37 -9.50 4.12
C ILE A 80 9.81 -10.69 3.24
N PHE A 81 8.89 -11.60 2.91
CA PHE A 81 9.17 -12.76 2.04
C PHE A 81 8.83 -12.53 0.57
N LEU A 82 8.36 -11.34 0.21
CA LEU A 82 8.07 -11.04 -1.18
C LEU A 82 9.37 -10.78 -1.95
N PRO A 83 9.66 -11.49 -3.07
CA PRO A 83 10.95 -11.41 -3.76
C PRO A 83 11.37 -9.99 -4.15
N GLN A 84 10.43 -9.16 -4.59
CA GLN A 84 10.71 -7.76 -4.92
C GLN A 84 11.09 -6.92 -3.70
N ASN A 85 10.51 -7.21 -2.52
CA ASN A 85 10.87 -6.53 -1.28
C ASN A 85 12.26 -6.98 -0.80
N ILE A 86 12.60 -8.27 -0.94
CA ILE A 86 13.95 -8.77 -0.66
C ILE A 86 14.97 -8.07 -1.58
N LEU A 87 14.68 -8.00 -2.89
CA LEU A 87 15.56 -7.30 -3.84
C LEU A 87 15.78 -5.83 -3.45
N VAL A 88 14.69 -5.12 -3.19
CA VAL A 88 14.77 -3.69 -2.82
C VAL A 88 15.49 -3.51 -1.49
N SER A 89 15.27 -4.38 -0.52
CA SER A 89 15.96 -4.35 0.77
C SER A 89 17.47 -4.54 0.62
N LEU A 90 17.91 -5.51 -0.20
CA LEU A 90 19.31 -5.74 -0.50
C LEU A 90 19.96 -4.54 -1.21
N ILE A 91 19.23 -3.84 -2.05
CA ILE A 91 19.69 -2.62 -2.72
C ILE A 91 19.75 -1.48 -1.71
N ALA A 92 18.71 -1.27 -0.90
CA ALA A 92 18.64 -0.22 0.10
C ALA A 92 19.73 -0.34 1.16
N SER A 93 20.14 -1.56 1.52
CA SER A 93 21.26 -1.77 2.48
C SER A 93 22.62 -1.33 1.93
N ARG A 94 22.78 -1.24 0.61
CA ARG A 94 24.06 -0.87 -0.04
C ARG A 94 24.11 0.56 -0.54
N PHE A 95 22.95 1.11 -0.91
CA PHE A 95 22.87 2.45 -1.52
C PHE A 95 22.00 3.38 -0.67
N HIS A 96 22.56 4.53 -0.31
CA HIS A 96 21.87 5.58 0.44
C HIS A 96 20.98 6.48 -0.45
N TYR A 97 20.59 6.01 -1.62
CA TYR A 97 19.72 6.77 -2.51
C TYR A 97 18.25 6.46 -2.30
N VAL A 98 17.56 7.38 -1.63
CA VAL A 98 16.17 7.23 -1.16
C VAL A 98 15.20 6.80 -2.27
N MET A 99 15.28 7.46 -3.44
CA MET A 99 14.30 7.25 -4.51
C MET A 99 14.45 5.92 -5.24
N LEU A 100 15.62 5.29 -5.18
CA LEU A 100 15.90 4.06 -5.94
C LEU A 100 14.94 2.93 -5.55
N SER A 101 14.65 2.77 -4.27
CA SER A 101 13.71 1.77 -3.76
C SER A 101 12.30 1.98 -4.31
N GLY A 102 11.83 3.23 -4.27
CA GLY A 102 10.51 3.59 -4.81
C GLY A 102 10.41 3.37 -6.32
N TRP A 103 11.43 3.74 -7.09
CA TRP A 103 11.46 3.53 -8.54
C TRP A 103 11.45 2.05 -8.93
N ILE A 104 12.23 1.23 -8.24
CA ILE A 104 12.29 -0.22 -8.53
C ILE A 104 10.93 -0.88 -8.21
N LEU A 105 10.34 -0.58 -7.06
CA LEU A 105 9.03 -1.12 -6.71
C LEU A 105 7.94 -0.62 -7.66
N ALA A 106 7.94 0.66 -7.99
CA ALA A 106 7.01 1.22 -8.97
C ALA A 106 7.16 0.53 -10.34
N PHE A 107 8.40 0.36 -10.83
CA PHE A 107 8.67 -0.33 -12.07
C PHE A 107 8.09 -1.75 -12.08
N ILE A 108 8.42 -2.55 -11.08
CA ILE A 108 7.95 -3.94 -10.99
C ILE A 108 6.42 -3.98 -10.93
N ASN A 109 5.79 -3.17 -10.07
CA ASN A 109 4.35 -3.18 -9.88
C ASN A 109 3.59 -2.68 -11.11
N ILE A 110 4.08 -1.65 -11.81
CA ILE A 110 3.48 -1.16 -13.06
C ILE A 110 3.58 -2.24 -14.16
N VAL A 111 4.73 -2.89 -14.30
CA VAL A 111 4.90 -3.99 -15.26
C VAL A 111 3.94 -5.13 -14.94
N LEU A 112 3.83 -5.56 -13.70
CA LEU A 112 2.94 -6.66 -13.28
C LEU A 112 1.47 -6.32 -13.55
N VAL A 113 1.00 -5.12 -13.20
CA VAL A 113 -0.40 -4.69 -13.40
C VAL A 113 -0.71 -4.56 -14.90
N SER A 114 0.12 -3.86 -15.66
CA SER A 114 -0.11 -3.63 -17.09
C SER A 114 -0.04 -4.92 -17.90
N LEU A 115 0.94 -5.80 -17.62
CA LEU A 115 1.06 -7.11 -18.26
C LEU A 115 -0.15 -8.00 -17.94
N SER A 116 -0.58 -8.03 -16.68
CA SER A 116 -1.78 -8.79 -16.28
C SER A 116 -3.03 -8.29 -16.99
N ALA A 117 -3.21 -6.98 -17.10
CA ALA A 117 -4.33 -6.39 -17.83
C ALA A 117 -4.30 -6.76 -19.33
N LEU A 118 -3.12 -6.78 -19.96
CA LEU A 118 -2.96 -7.22 -21.36
C LEU A 118 -3.24 -8.70 -21.54
N VAL A 119 -2.82 -9.56 -20.60
CA VAL A 119 -3.15 -10.99 -20.60
C VAL A 119 -4.67 -11.19 -20.50
N ILE A 120 -5.33 -10.48 -19.59
CA ILE A 120 -6.79 -10.54 -19.44
C ILE A 120 -7.47 -10.03 -20.72
N ALA A 121 -7.05 -8.89 -21.26
CA ALA A 121 -7.58 -8.36 -22.52
C ALA A 121 -7.48 -9.37 -23.67
N ARG A 122 -6.34 -10.06 -23.77
CA ARG A 122 -6.13 -11.11 -24.78
C ARG A 122 -7.07 -12.31 -24.57
N LEU A 123 -7.34 -12.68 -23.33
CA LEU A 123 -8.28 -13.77 -23.01
C LEU A 123 -9.69 -13.46 -23.48
N PHE A 124 -10.12 -12.21 -23.36
CA PHE A 124 -11.39 -11.71 -23.89
C PHE A 124 -11.31 -11.24 -25.34
N ARG A 125 -10.19 -11.49 -26.03
CA ARG A 125 -9.97 -11.16 -27.46
C ARG A 125 -10.19 -9.67 -27.79
N LEU A 126 -9.86 -8.77 -26.86
CA LEU A 126 -9.99 -7.33 -27.12
C LEU A 126 -9.05 -6.87 -28.24
N TYR A 127 -9.51 -5.91 -29.06
CA TYR A 127 -8.66 -5.25 -30.05
C TYR A 127 -7.43 -4.62 -29.38
N LYS A 128 -6.30 -4.57 -30.08
CA LYS A 128 -5.05 -4.01 -29.55
C LYS A 128 -5.24 -2.64 -28.90
N CYS A 129 -6.02 -1.74 -29.51
CA CYS A 129 -6.26 -0.40 -28.95
C CYS A 129 -6.95 -0.48 -27.57
N TYR A 130 -7.98 -1.31 -27.41
CA TYR A 130 -8.67 -1.46 -26.15
C TYR A 130 -7.81 -2.18 -25.11
N ALA A 131 -7.00 -3.17 -25.55
CA ALA A 131 -6.09 -3.88 -24.67
C ALA A 131 -5.02 -2.94 -24.07
N TYR A 132 -4.37 -2.12 -24.88
CA TYR A 132 -3.38 -1.14 -24.41
C TYR A 132 -4.01 -0.07 -23.52
N THR A 133 -5.22 0.38 -23.86
CA THR A 133 -5.93 1.36 -23.04
C THR A 133 -6.31 0.76 -21.69
N LEU A 134 -6.81 -0.48 -21.64
CA LEU A 134 -7.11 -1.18 -20.39
C LEU A 134 -5.88 -1.29 -19.51
N ALA A 135 -4.74 -1.67 -20.10
CA ALA A 135 -3.48 -1.79 -19.36
C ALA A 135 -3.00 -0.45 -18.82
N ALA A 136 -3.11 0.61 -19.60
CA ALA A 136 -2.74 1.94 -19.16
C ALA A 136 -3.67 2.46 -18.05
N PHE A 137 -4.98 2.29 -18.19
CA PHE A 137 -5.95 2.71 -17.15
C PHE A 137 -5.85 1.90 -15.86
N ALA A 138 -5.47 0.64 -15.93
CA ALA A 138 -5.23 -0.17 -14.72
C ALA A 138 -4.13 0.42 -13.84
N VAL A 139 -3.15 1.11 -14.44
CA VAL A 139 -2.03 1.74 -13.72
C VAL A 139 -2.34 3.16 -13.29
N ILE A 140 -2.88 4.00 -14.18
CA ILE A 140 -3.08 5.43 -13.89
C ILE A 140 -4.32 5.73 -13.05
N GLN A 141 -5.07 4.71 -12.66
CA GLN A 141 -6.16 4.93 -11.72
C GLN A 141 -5.64 5.54 -10.40
N PRO A 142 -6.37 6.50 -9.84
CA PRO A 142 -5.85 7.33 -8.77
C PRO A 142 -5.38 6.59 -7.53
N VAL A 143 -6.19 5.65 -7.02
CA VAL A 143 -5.84 4.91 -5.81
C VAL A 143 -4.55 4.10 -6.01
N PHE A 144 -4.36 3.51 -7.20
CA PHE A 144 -3.14 2.77 -7.47
C PHE A 144 -1.94 3.69 -7.70
N LEU A 145 -2.09 4.72 -8.54
CA LEU A 145 -0.98 5.60 -8.91
C LEU A 145 -0.50 6.45 -7.72
N TYR A 146 -1.42 7.15 -7.05
CA TYR A 146 -1.04 8.09 -5.97
C TYR A 146 -0.88 7.39 -4.64
N GLN A 147 -1.92 6.66 -4.22
CA GLN A 147 -1.95 6.13 -2.87
C GLN A 147 -1.03 4.91 -2.74
N TYR A 148 -1.08 3.99 -3.72
CA TYR A 148 -0.33 2.75 -3.60
C TYR A 148 1.12 2.91 -4.07
N LEU A 149 1.36 3.36 -5.30
CA LEU A 149 2.73 3.48 -5.81
C LEU A 149 3.52 4.61 -5.11
N GLY A 150 2.86 5.71 -4.76
CA GLY A 150 3.50 6.84 -4.10
C GLY A 150 3.74 6.62 -2.61
N ALA A 151 2.71 6.17 -1.89
CA ALA A 151 2.68 6.19 -0.43
C ALA A 151 2.67 4.81 0.23
N TRP A 152 1.98 3.80 -0.35
CA TRP A 152 1.74 2.50 0.29
C TRP A 152 2.29 1.35 -0.53
N TRP A 153 3.59 1.12 -0.49
CA TRP A 153 4.26 0.11 -1.31
C TRP A 153 3.73 -1.31 -1.09
N ASN A 154 3.34 -1.65 0.13
CA ASN A 154 2.69 -2.93 0.45
C ASN A 154 1.34 -3.08 -0.28
N ALA A 155 0.58 -2.00 -0.39
CA ALA A 155 -0.68 -2.00 -1.14
C ALA A 155 -0.44 -2.13 -2.66
N ALA A 156 0.58 -1.45 -3.18
CA ALA A 156 0.99 -1.58 -4.58
C ALA A 156 1.38 -3.03 -4.90
N ASN A 157 2.20 -3.64 -4.05
CA ASN A 157 2.60 -5.04 -4.18
C ASN A 157 1.39 -5.99 -4.15
N GLY A 158 0.51 -5.82 -3.16
CA GLY A 158 -0.68 -6.65 -3.02
C GLY A 158 -1.67 -6.50 -4.18
N GLN A 159 -1.88 -5.29 -4.68
CA GLN A 159 -2.72 -5.04 -5.86
C GLN A 159 -2.10 -5.64 -7.13
N ALA A 160 -0.80 -5.47 -7.32
CA ALA A 160 -0.10 -6.02 -8.49
C ALA A 160 -0.17 -7.55 -8.52
N TRP A 161 0.11 -8.22 -7.40
CA TRP A 161 0.01 -9.67 -7.33
C TRP A 161 -1.42 -10.19 -7.35
N ALA A 162 -2.41 -9.42 -6.89
CA ALA A 162 -3.81 -9.76 -7.09
C ALA A 162 -4.18 -9.76 -8.58
N MET A 163 -3.73 -8.77 -9.34
CA MET A 163 -3.94 -8.72 -10.80
C MET A 163 -3.23 -9.87 -11.52
N VAL A 164 -2.00 -10.22 -11.13
CA VAL A 164 -1.29 -11.39 -11.67
C VAL A 164 -2.04 -12.68 -11.34
N SER A 165 -2.52 -12.84 -10.09
CA SER A 165 -3.27 -14.03 -9.67
C SER A 165 -4.60 -14.16 -10.40
N ILE A 166 -5.30 -13.05 -10.65
CA ILE A 166 -6.50 -13.02 -11.50
C ILE A 166 -6.18 -13.47 -12.94
N ALA A 167 -5.13 -12.92 -13.54
CA ALA A 167 -4.72 -13.27 -14.90
C ALA A 167 -4.32 -14.75 -15.01
N THR A 168 -3.54 -15.26 -14.07
CA THR A 168 -3.08 -16.67 -14.05
C THR A 168 -4.24 -17.63 -13.76
N PHE A 169 -5.20 -17.25 -12.93
CA PHE A 169 -6.42 -18.03 -12.71
C PHE A 169 -7.27 -18.12 -13.98
N LEU A 170 -7.44 -17.02 -14.71
CA LEU A 170 -8.14 -17.04 -16.00
C LEU A 170 -7.41 -17.87 -17.06
N LEU A 171 -6.06 -17.83 -17.08
CA LEU A 171 -5.26 -18.72 -17.93
C LEU A 171 -5.47 -20.18 -17.56
N LEU A 172 -5.49 -20.50 -16.26
CA LEU A 172 -5.76 -21.84 -15.75
C LEU A 172 -7.18 -22.30 -16.13
N LYS A 173 -8.17 -21.42 -15.95
CA LYS A 173 -9.56 -21.69 -16.38
C LYS A 173 -9.62 -21.97 -17.88
N LYS A 174 -8.91 -21.20 -18.70
CA LYS A 174 -8.87 -21.37 -20.17
C LYS A 174 -8.19 -22.65 -20.59
N ASN A 175 -7.07 -23.00 -19.98
CA ASN A 175 -6.30 -24.20 -20.31
C ASN A 175 -5.65 -24.74 -19.04
N TYR A 176 -6.15 -25.89 -18.60
CA TYR A 176 -5.61 -26.58 -17.43
C TYR A 176 -4.28 -27.28 -17.78
N SER A 177 -3.23 -26.47 -17.98
CA SER A 177 -1.89 -26.92 -18.30
C SER A 177 -0.98 -26.89 -17.09
N LYS A 178 0.10 -27.71 -17.10
CA LYS A 178 1.12 -27.73 -16.03
C LYS A 178 1.67 -26.33 -15.76
N ILE A 179 1.96 -25.55 -16.80
CA ILE A 179 2.49 -24.19 -16.68
C ILE A 179 1.48 -23.28 -15.99
N ASN A 180 0.20 -23.31 -16.36
CA ASN A 180 -0.83 -22.46 -15.77
C ASN A 180 -1.11 -22.82 -14.30
N ILE A 181 -1.00 -24.11 -13.93
CA ILE A 181 -1.08 -24.57 -12.54
C ILE A 181 0.06 -23.96 -11.72
N ILE A 182 1.31 -24.07 -12.22
CA ILE A 182 2.49 -23.51 -11.54
C ILE A 182 2.39 -21.98 -11.44
N LEU A 183 2.02 -21.30 -12.52
CA LEU A 183 1.90 -19.85 -12.53
C LEU A 183 0.85 -19.35 -11.53
N ASN A 184 -0.30 -20.01 -11.45
CA ASN A 184 -1.33 -19.66 -10.50
C ASN A 184 -0.87 -19.94 -9.05
N PHE A 185 -0.27 -21.09 -8.79
CA PHE A 185 0.29 -21.44 -7.49
C PHE A 185 1.30 -20.37 -7.00
N ILE A 186 2.30 -20.04 -7.84
CA ILE A 186 3.34 -19.06 -7.50
C ILE A 186 2.76 -17.65 -7.31
N SER A 187 1.86 -17.22 -8.20
CA SER A 187 1.27 -15.90 -8.09
C SER A 187 0.46 -15.71 -6.82
N VAL A 188 -0.27 -16.76 -6.39
CA VAL A 188 -1.03 -16.72 -5.12
C VAL A 188 -0.10 -16.73 -3.91
N ILE A 189 1.03 -17.48 -3.93
CA ILE A 189 2.06 -17.39 -2.88
C ILE A 189 2.56 -15.95 -2.75
N PHE A 190 2.89 -15.29 -3.86
CA PHE A 190 3.39 -13.91 -3.81
C PHE A 190 2.31 -12.92 -3.39
N LEU A 191 1.06 -13.13 -3.79
CA LEU A 191 -0.07 -12.34 -3.29
C LEU A 191 -0.21 -12.47 -1.77
N LEU A 192 -0.14 -13.68 -1.23
CA LEU A 192 -0.19 -13.93 0.20
C LEU A 192 1.04 -13.32 0.90
N SER A 193 2.23 -13.45 0.33
CA SER A 193 3.47 -12.88 0.88
C SER A 193 3.53 -11.35 0.84
N ALA A 194 2.69 -10.69 0.05
CA ALA A 194 2.62 -9.23 -0.01
C ALA A 194 1.99 -8.61 1.25
N GLY A 195 1.30 -9.41 2.07
CA GLY A 195 0.72 -8.96 3.34
C GLY A 195 -0.42 -7.95 3.22
N TRP A 196 -1.02 -7.78 2.03
CA TRP A 196 -2.09 -6.82 1.78
C TRP A 196 -3.46 -7.49 1.73
N PRO A 197 -4.28 -7.43 2.81
CA PRO A 197 -5.51 -8.21 2.93
C PRO A 197 -6.54 -7.86 1.84
N HIS A 198 -6.63 -6.61 1.39
CA HIS A 198 -7.57 -6.21 0.34
C HIS A 198 -7.26 -6.89 -1.02
N GLY A 199 -5.99 -7.06 -1.36
CA GLY A 199 -5.58 -7.81 -2.55
C GLY A 199 -5.98 -9.29 -2.45
N VAL A 200 -5.74 -9.91 -1.30
CA VAL A 200 -6.10 -11.32 -1.04
C VAL A 200 -7.62 -11.53 -1.13
N ILE A 201 -8.40 -10.67 -0.46
CA ILE A 201 -9.86 -10.74 -0.49
C ILE A 201 -10.39 -10.41 -1.88
N GLY A 202 -9.81 -9.42 -2.57
CA GLY A 202 -10.18 -9.11 -3.95
C GLY A 202 -10.00 -10.29 -4.87
N TYR A 203 -8.89 -11.00 -4.77
CA TYR A 203 -8.67 -12.25 -5.51
C TYR A 203 -9.66 -13.36 -5.10
N ALA A 204 -9.88 -13.57 -3.80
CA ALA A 204 -10.80 -14.60 -3.31
C ALA A 204 -12.24 -14.35 -3.79
N VAL A 205 -12.71 -13.10 -3.74
CA VAL A 205 -14.03 -12.71 -4.27
C VAL A 205 -14.12 -12.95 -5.77
N PHE A 206 -13.09 -12.56 -6.52
CA PHE A 206 -13.01 -12.81 -7.95
C PHE A 206 -13.10 -14.31 -8.27
N VAL A 207 -12.31 -15.13 -7.60
CA VAL A 207 -12.32 -16.60 -7.77
C VAL A 207 -13.68 -17.16 -7.39
N GLY A 208 -14.22 -16.79 -6.22
CA GLY A 208 -15.53 -17.28 -5.75
C GLY A 208 -16.66 -17.01 -6.75
N ILE A 209 -16.77 -15.77 -7.23
CA ILE A 209 -17.77 -15.42 -8.26
C ILE A 209 -17.53 -16.22 -9.54
N THR A 210 -16.29 -16.33 -10.00
CA THR A 210 -15.98 -17.09 -11.22
C THR A 210 -16.34 -18.56 -11.07
N LEU A 211 -16.05 -19.18 -9.94
CA LEU A 211 -16.40 -20.59 -9.68
C LEU A 211 -17.91 -20.81 -9.61
N VAL A 212 -18.69 -19.85 -9.06
CA VAL A 212 -20.15 -19.92 -9.06
C VAL A 212 -20.70 -19.89 -10.49
N PHE A 213 -20.15 -19.03 -11.36
CA PHE A 213 -20.55 -19.00 -12.77
C PHE A 213 -20.17 -20.29 -13.50
N GLU A 214 -18.97 -20.83 -13.23
CA GLU A 214 -18.54 -22.12 -13.80
C GLU A 214 -19.44 -23.28 -13.36
N PHE A 215 -19.82 -23.33 -12.09
CA PHE A 215 -20.69 -24.36 -11.56
C PHE A 215 -22.06 -24.34 -12.24
N LYS A 216 -22.66 -23.13 -12.39
CA LYS A 216 -23.94 -22.97 -13.06
C LYS A 216 -23.93 -23.43 -14.53
N GLN A 217 -22.82 -23.23 -15.23
CA GLN A 217 -22.72 -23.56 -16.66
C GLN A 217 -22.40 -25.02 -16.93
N SER A 218 -21.61 -25.66 -16.08
CA SER A 218 -21.05 -26.97 -16.37
C SER A 218 -21.64 -28.13 -15.58
N ASP A 219 -22.39 -27.84 -14.52
CA ASP A 219 -22.89 -28.83 -13.55
C ASP A 219 -21.78 -29.78 -13.02
N LYS A 220 -20.54 -29.35 -13.06
CA LYS A 220 -19.35 -30.17 -12.77
C LYS A 220 -18.61 -29.67 -11.54
N LEU A 221 -19.01 -30.15 -10.37
CA LEU A 221 -18.28 -29.90 -9.11
C LEU A 221 -16.78 -30.19 -9.25
N ASN A 222 -16.41 -31.21 -10.00
CA ASN A 222 -15.00 -31.55 -10.24
C ASN A 222 -14.19 -30.41 -10.86
N LYS A 223 -14.78 -29.64 -11.80
CA LYS A 223 -14.11 -28.50 -12.43
C LYS A 223 -13.81 -27.42 -11.41
N VAL A 224 -14.78 -27.09 -10.56
CA VAL A 224 -14.62 -26.11 -9.48
C VAL A 224 -13.53 -26.54 -8.52
N VAL A 225 -13.52 -27.80 -8.11
CA VAL A 225 -12.50 -28.38 -7.22
C VAL A 225 -11.10 -28.25 -7.85
N TYR A 226 -10.92 -28.73 -9.07
CA TYR A 226 -9.58 -28.69 -9.71
C TYR A 226 -9.05 -27.27 -9.94
N LEU A 227 -9.92 -26.31 -10.28
CA LEU A 227 -9.51 -24.93 -10.43
C LEU A 227 -9.09 -24.29 -9.10
N SER A 228 -9.63 -24.78 -7.97
CA SER A 228 -9.31 -24.25 -6.64
C SER A 228 -8.02 -24.83 -6.05
N ILE A 229 -7.60 -26.03 -6.44
CA ILE A 229 -6.46 -26.75 -5.83
C ILE A 229 -5.18 -25.90 -5.83
N PRO A 230 -4.72 -25.27 -6.92
CA PRO A 230 -3.48 -24.49 -6.89
C PRO A 230 -3.51 -23.36 -5.85
N ALA A 231 -4.63 -22.66 -5.70
CA ALA A 231 -4.79 -21.60 -4.72
C ALA A 231 -4.83 -22.14 -3.27
N ILE A 232 -5.47 -23.30 -3.06
CA ILE A 232 -5.48 -23.99 -1.75
C ILE A 232 -4.07 -24.43 -1.36
N LEU A 233 -3.32 -25.04 -2.30
CA LEU A 233 -1.94 -25.42 -2.05
C LEU A 233 -1.04 -24.22 -1.75
N ALA A 234 -1.25 -23.10 -2.45
CA ALA A 234 -0.55 -21.86 -2.16
C ALA A 234 -0.87 -21.32 -0.76
N LEU A 235 -2.12 -21.43 -0.31
CA LEU A 235 -2.52 -21.06 1.06
C LEU A 235 -1.82 -21.95 2.11
N ILE A 236 -1.78 -23.27 1.88
CA ILE A 236 -1.07 -24.22 2.76
C ILE A 236 0.41 -23.88 2.82
N PHE A 237 1.04 -23.59 1.65
CA PHE A 237 2.44 -23.19 1.56
C PHE A 237 2.75 -21.92 2.37
N SER A 238 1.88 -20.93 2.27
CA SER A 238 2.08 -19.61 2.90
C SER A 238 1.58 -19.54 4.35
N PHE A 239 0.90 -20.56 4.86
CA PHE A 239 0.30 -20.53 6.19
C PHE A 239 1.32 -20.25 7.33
N PRO A 240 2.57 -20.78 7.31
CA PRO A 240 3.57 -20.45 8.34
C PRO A 240 3.85 -18.95 8.46
N ILE A 241 3.73 -18.16 7.39
CA ILE A 241 3.92 -16.71 7.42
C ILE A 241 2.87 -16.03 8.34
N TYR A 242 1.63 -16.53 8.31
CA TYR A 242 0.51 -15.97 9.07
C TYR A 242 0.39 -16.52 10.49
N SER A 243 0.95 -17.69 10.73
CA SER A 243 0.75 -18.46 11.95
C SER A 243 1.33 -17.77 13.19
N GLU A 244 2.46 -17.07 13.05
CA GLU A 244 3.08 -16.36 14.16
C GLU A 244 2.24 -15.17 14.64
N TYR A 245 1.63 -14.42 13.73
CA TYR A 245 0.68 -13.36 14.09
C TYR A 245 -0.53 -13.91 14.85
N ILE A 246 -1.08 -15.05 14.40
CA ILE A 246 -2.22 -15.69 15.05
C ILE A 246 -1.83 -16.18 16.44
N PHE A 247 -0.67 -16.80 16.56
CA PHE A 247 -0.15 -17.35 17.83
C PHE A 247 0.19 -16.25 18.84
N SER A 248 0.79 -15.15 18.39
CA SER A 248 1.21 -14.04 19.25
C SER A 248 0.17 -12.92 19.36
N TYR A 249 -1.09 -13.19 19.00
CA TYR A 249 -2.15 -12.17 18.97
C TYR A 249 -2.39 -11.51 20.34
N ASP A 250 -2.25 -12.26 21.44
CA ASP A 250 -2.38 -11.76 22.80
C ASP A 250 -1.31 -10.72 23.18
N LEU A 251 -0.12 -10.79 22.57
CA LEU A 251 0.99 -9.86 22.74
C LEU A 251 0.89 -8.63 21.84
N THR A 252 -0.02 -8.66 20.86
CA THR A 252 -0.13 -7.60 19.87
C THR A 252 -1.31 -6.69 20.12
N ASN A 253 -1.12 -5.42 19.84
CA ASN A 253 -2.19 -4.45 19.77
C ASN A 253 -2.30 -3.95 18.32
N ARG A 254 -3.42 -4.28 17.67
CA ARG A 254 -3.73 -3.65 16.41
C ARG A 254 -4.46 -2.36 16.70
N VAL A 255 -3.79 -1.25 16.47
CA VAL A 255 -4.36 0.06 16.72
C VAL A 255 -5.65 0.23 15.90
N SER A 256 -6.77 0.18 16.61
CA SER A 256 -8.12 0.43 16.10
C SER A 256 -8.45 1.92 16.27
N GLY A 257 -7.64 2.80 15.68
CA GLY A 257 -7.78 4.25 15.89
C GLY A 257 -8.96 4.91 15.18
N PHE A 258 -9.83 4.14 14.52
CA PHE A 258 -10.99 4.68 13.83
C PHE A 258 -12.27 4.16 14.46
N ASP A 259 -13.09 5.09 14.91
CA ASP A 259 -14.46 4.77 15.30
C ASP A 259 -15.16 4.11 14.10
N SER A 260 -15.58 2.87 14.28
CA SER A 260 -16.30 2.08 13.26
C SER A 260 -17.62 2.75 12.83
N SER A 261 -18.16 3.67 13.65
CA SER A 261 -19.34 4.47 13.32
C SER A 261 -19.05 5.55 12.27
N LEU A 262 -17.79 5.96 12.10
CA LEU A 262 -17.39 6.93 11.10
C LEU A 262 -17.34 6.25 9.73
N ARG A 263 -18.08 6.79 8.76
CA ARG A 263 -17.94 6.44 7.34
C ARG A 263 -16.67 7.02 6.72
N ALA A 264 -15.60 7.16 7.52
CA ALA A 264 -14.32 7.65 7.06
C ALA A 264 -13.80 6.73 5.95
N PHE A 265 -13.34 7.31 4.85
CA PHE A 265 -12.81 6.59 3.70
C PHE A 265 -13.79 5.64 2.97
N THR A 266 -15.09 5.80 3.19
CA THR A 266 -16.09 5.17 2.34
C THR A 266 -16.39 6.11 1.18
N PRO A 267 -16.23 5.66 -0.09
CA PRO A 267 -16.51 6.50 -1.26
C PRO A 267 -17.95 6.98 -1.24
N SER A 268 -18.16 8.29 -1.30
CA SER A 268 -19.51 8.85 -1.38
C SER A 268 -20.10 8.65 -2.78
N TRP A 269 -21.43 8.65 -2.91
CA TRP A 269 -22.10 8.59 -4.19
C TRP A 269 -21.62 9.65 -5.19
N PRO A 270 -21.38 10.91 -4.77
CA PRO A 270 -20.79 11.90 -5.65
C PRO A 270 -19.39 11.51 -6.12
N ALA A 271 -18.57 10.84 -5.31
CA ALA A 271 -17.22 10.42 -5.71
C ALA A 271 -17.23 9.45 -6.89
N ILE A 272 -18.25 8.60 -7.01
CA ILE A 272 -18.42 7.68 -8.14
C ILE A 272 -18.60 8.47 -9.43
N ILE A 273 -19.34 9.55 -9.38
CA ILE A 273 -19.63 10.41 -10.54
C ILE A 273 -18.51 11.39 -10.80
N LEU A 274 -17.92 11.92 -9.74
CA LEU A 274 -16.76 12.81 -9.79
C LEU A 274 -15.50 12.13 -10.30
N GLY A 275 -15.44 10.82 -10.27
CA GLY A 275 -14.40 10.05 -10.95
C GLY A 275 -14.31 10.31 -12.46
N PHE A 276 -15.29 11.01 -13.05
CA PHE A 276 -15.18 11.56 -14.41
C PHE A 276 -14.24 12.77 -14.51
N PHE A 277 -13.96 13.43 -13.38
CA PHE A 277 -13.20 14.68 -13.36
C PHE A 277 -11.88 14.51 -12.63
N PRO A 278 -10.75 14.67 -13.28
CA PRO A 278 -9.43 14.54 -12.66
C PRO A 278 -9.15 15.60 -11.58
N THR A 279 -10.00 16.60 -11.45
CA THR A 279 -9.80 17.76 -10.57
C THR A 279 -10.23 17.57 -9.11
N PHE A 280 -10.90 16.46 -8.80
CA PHE A 280 -11.41 16.22 -7.44
C PHE A 280 -10.41 15.55 -6.49
N TYR A 281 -9.16 15.46 -6.88
CA TYR A 281 -8.09 14.90 -6.04
C TYR A 281 -7.75 15.73 -4.82
N ASP A 282 -8.03 17.01 -4.86
CA ASP A 282 -7.74 17.95 -3.77
C ASP A 282 -8.33 17.52 -2.42
N TYR A 283 -9.44 16.80 -2.44
CA TYR A 283 -10.13 16.34 -1.24
C TYR A 283 -9.60 15.05 -0.66
N MET A 284 -8.72 14.33 -1.35
CA MET A 284 -8.01 13.19 -0.75
C MET A 284 -7.01 13.61 0.32
N THR A 285 -6.57 14.85 0.31
CA THR A 285 -5.60 15.37 1.28
C THR A 285 -6.19 15.63 2.66
N TYR A 286 -7.50 15.71 2.77
CA TYR A 286 -8.18 15.87 4.04
C TYR A 286 -8.60 14.50 4.60
N PHE A 287 -7.66 13.81 5.22
CA PHE A 287 -7.94 12.71 6.15
C PHE A 287 -8.76 13.18 7.39
N SER A 288 -9.16 14.44 7.43
CA SER A 288 -9.93 14.99 8.52
C SER A 288 -11.42 14.89 8.23
N TYR A 289 -12.11 14.01 8.92
CA TYR A 289 -13.49 14.04 9.42
C TYR A 289 -14.63 14.57 8.53
N LYS A 290 -14.39 15.18 7.40
CA LYS A 290 -15.40 15.65 6.45
C LYS A 290 -15.24 14.88 5.15
N LEU A 291 -16.28 14.13 4.78
CA LEU A 291 -16.53 13.49 3.49
C LEU A 291 -15.32 13.48 2.53
N VAL A 292 -14.46 12.48 2.69
CA VAL A 292 -13.37 12.28 1.75
C VAL A 292 -13.98 11.79 0.44
N LEU A 293 -14.02 12.67 -0.55
CA LEU A 293 -14.38 12.33 -1.91
C LEU A 293 -13.19 11.55 -2.51
N VAL A 294 -13.20 10.23 -2.35
CA VAL A 294 -12.21 9.38 -3.00
C VAL A 294 -12.60 9.27 -4.47
N PRO A 295 -11.78 9.71 -5.43
CA PRO A 295 -12.10 9.58 -6.83
C PRO A 295 -12.22 8.11 -7.21
N PHE A 296 -13.33 7.76 -7.85
CA PHE A 296 -13.67 6.38 -8.24
C PHE A 296 -12.73 5.83 -9.32
N GLY A 297 -12.02 6.70 -10.00
CA GLY A 297 -11.10 6.39 -11.06
C GLY A 297 -11.61 6.78 -12.45
N PHE A 298 -10.67 7.04 -13.37
CA PHE A 298 -10.99 7.50 -14.74
C PHE A 298 -11.71 6.48 -15.60
N SER A 299 -11.78 5.23 -15.18
CA SER A 299 -12.52 4.19 -15.88
C SER A 299 -14.00 4.55 -16.08
N THR A 300 -14.55 5.34 -15.17
CA THR A 300 -15.91 5.82 -15.25
C THR A 300 -16.14 6.79 -16.41
N VAL A 301 -15.09 7.43 -16.95
CA VAL A 301 -15.18 8.27 -18.17
C VAL A 301 -15.80 7.50 -19.32
N PHE A 302 -15.59 6.21 -19.43
CA PHE A 302 -16.12 5.38 -20.50
C PHE A 302 -17.52 4.81 -20.20
N LEU A 303 -17.95 4.85 -18.95
CA LEU A 303 -19.24 4.26 -18.55
C LEU A 303 -20.44 4.87 -19.29
N PRO A 304 -20.52 6.19 -19.54
CA PRO A 304 -21.59 6.76 -20.33
C PRO A 304 -21.75 6.15 -21.71
N MET A 305 -20.66 5.70 -22.34
CA MET A 305 -20.70 5.10 -23.68
C MET A 305 -21.50 3.82 -23.72
N VAL A 306 -21.55 3.08 -22.63
CA VAL A 306 -22.34 1.84 -22.53
C VAL A 306 -23.84 2.12 -22.61
N PHE A 307 -24.29 3.23 -22.02
CA PHE A 307 -25.70 3.62 -22.05
C PHE A 307 -26.18 4.12 -23.42
N PHE A 308 -25.25 4.48 -24.30
CA PHE A 308 -25.57 4.85 -25.67
C PHE A 308 -25.86 3.66 -26.57
N TYR A 309 -25.54 2.44 -26.11
CA TYR A 309 -25.77 1.25 -26.88
C TYR A 309 -27.23 0.81 -26.81
N ARG A 310 -27.94 0.95 -27.93
CA ARG A 310 -29.42 0.71 -27.99
C ARG A 310 -29.83 -0.68 -27.51
N ASN A 311 -29.02 -1.69 -27.79
CA ASN A 311 -29.33 -3.10 -27.51
C ASN A 311 -28.58 -3.65 -26.30
N ILE A 312 -28.07 -2.79 -25.38
CA ILE A 312 -27.30 -3.24 -24.23
C ILE A 312 -28.07 -4.21 -23.35
N LYS A 313 -29.39 -4.01 -23.22
CA LYS A 313 -30.25 -4.88 -22.42
C LYS A 313 -30.30 -6.28 -23.01
N GLU A 314 -30.53 -6.42 -24.32
CA GLU A 314 -30.56 -7.70 -25.01
C GLU A 314 -29.19 -8.38 -24.95
N PHE A 315 -28.11 -7.63 -25.19
CA PHE A 315 -26.76 -8.13 -25.06
C PHE A 315 -26.45 -8.64 -23.66
N TRP A 316 -26.82 -7.88 -22.63
CA TRP A 316 -26.62 -8.30 -21.24
C TRP A 316 -27.37 -9.59 -20.91
N HIS A 317 -28.58 -9.81 -21.45
CA HIS A 317 -29.33 -11.04 -21.23
C HIS A 317 -28.72 -12.25 -21.95
N GLN A 318 -28.06 -12.05 -23.09
CA GLN A 318 -27.52 -13.12 -23.91
C GLN A 318 -26.08 -13.50 -23.59
N ASP A 319 -25.29 -12.57 -23.02
CA ASP A 319 -23.85 -12.75 -22.82
C ASP A 319 -23.51 -12.98 -21.34
N ASP A 320 -22.99 -14.16 -21.05
CA ASP A 320 -22.65 -14.55 -19.68
C ASP A 320 -21.39 -13.85 -19.14
N ASN A 321 -20.47 -13.41 -20.02
CA ASN A 321 -19.34 -12.60 -19.59
C ASN A 321 -19.81 -11.26 -19.07
N LEU A 322 -20.78 -10.65 -19.73
CA LEU A 322 -21.30 -9.36 -19.31
C LEU A 322 -22.03 -9.46 -17.96
N LYS A 323 -22.79 -10.53 -17.74
CA LYS A 323 -23.38 -10.84 -16.43
C LYS A 323 -22.30 -11.03 -15.37
N TRP A 324 -21.24 -11.75 -15.69
CA TRP A 324 -20.13 -11.99 -14.80
C TRP A 324 -19.37 -10.68 -14.46
N PHE A 325 -19.03 -9.82 -15.44
CA PHE A 325 -18.46 -8.50 -15.18
C PHE A 325 -19.36 -7.65 -14.29
N SER A 326 -20.66 -7.61 -14.58
CA SER A 326 -21.63 -6.84 -13.81
C SER A 326 -21.68 -7.32 -12.36
N THR A 327 -21.66 -8.63 -12.14
CA THR A 327 -21.63 -9.21 -10.79
C THR A 327 -20.36 -8.82 -10.04
N LEU A 328 -19.20 -8.89 -10.69
CA LEU A 328 -17.92 -8.46 -10.08
C LEU A 328 -17.96 -6.97 -9.71
N ILE A 329 -18.42 -6.11 -10.61
CA ILE A 329 -18.54 -4.67 -10.36
C ILE A 329 -19.47 -4.40 -9.17
N ILE A 330 -20.64 -5.04 -9.13
CA ILE A 330 -21.62 -4.87 -8.04
C ILE A 330 -21.04 -5.34 -6.70
N VAL A 331 -20.41 -6.51 -6.66
CA VAL A 331 -19.87 -7.04 -5.41
C VAL A 331 -18.70 -6.20 -4.90
N PHE A 332 -17.76 -5.79 -5.77
CA PHE A 332 -16.68 -4.88 -5.36
C PHE A 332 -17.21 -3.51 -4.96
N PHE A 333 -18.26 -3.02 -5.62
CA PHE A 333 -18.93 -1.79 -5.20
C PHE A 333 -19.50 -1.93 -3.79
N LEU A 334 -20.22 -3.01 -3.48
CA LEU A 334 -20.74 -3.26 -2.13
C LEU A 334 -19.61 -3.34 -1.10
N LEU A 335 -18.50 -4.00 -1.43
CA LEU A 335 -17.31 -4.05 -0.57
C LEU A 335 -16.71 -2.65 -0.34
N SER A 336 -16.76 -1.77 -1.34
CA SER A 336 -16.29 -0.38 -1.19
C SER A 336 -17.18 0.48 -0.29
N GLN A 337 -18.42 0.04 -0.04
CA GLN A 337 -19.39 0.71 0.82
C GLN A 337 -19.46 0.15 2.24
N MET A 338 -18.57 -0.77 2.61
CA MET A 338 -18.49 -1.32 3.96
C MET A 338 -18.12 -0.23 4.99
N PRO A 339 -18.34 -0.47 6.29
CA PRO A 339 -17.85 0.41 7.35
C PRO A 339 -16.33 0.65 7.25
N ALA A 340 -15.86 1.79 7.77
CA ALA A 340 -14.45 2.18 7.74
C ALA A 340 -13.52 1.10 8.30
N GLN A 341 -14.02 0.28 9.23
CA GLN A 341 -13.33 -0.90 9.74
C GLN A 341 -14.30 -2.08 9.81
N PHE A 342 -13.89 -3.20 9.22
CA PHE A 342 -14.61 -4.47 9.27
C PHE A 342 -13.59 -5.62 9.46
N GLY A 343 -13.47 -6.10 10.67
CA GLY A 343 -12.46 -7.11 11.02
C GLY A 343 -11.04 -6.62 10.69
N PRO A 344 -10.27 -7.37 9.89
CA PRO A 344 -8.92 -6.97 9.47
C PRO A 344 -8.92 -5.89 8.38
N LEU A 345 -10.06 -5.62 7.77
CA LEU A 345 -10.19 -4.64 6.69
C LEU A 345 -10.43 -3.23 7.26
N ARG A 346 -9.67 -2.29 6.74
CA ARG A 346 -9.86 -0.86 7.00
C ARG A 346 -10.00 -0.14 5.67
N TRP A 347 -10.77 0.97 5.66
CA TRP A 347 -10.85 1.88 4.52
C TRP A 347 -11.33 1.22 3.22
N PRO A 348 -12.65 1.09 3.06
CA PRO A 348 -13.25 0.31 1.98
C PRO A 348 -12.95 0.84 0.58
N PHE A 349 -12.53 2.11 0.41
CA PHE A 349 -12.09 2.66 -0.88
C PHE A 349 -10.96 1.84 -1.53
N ARG A 350 -10.26 1.02 -0.76
CA ARG A 350 -9.18 0.14 -1.23
C ARG A 350 -9.64 -0.92 -2.23
N PHE A 351 -10.96 -1.12 -2.39
CA PHE A 351 -11.51 -1.97 -3.44
C PHE A 351 -11.76 -1.24 -4.77
N LEU A 352 -11.61 0.09 -4.83
CA LEU A 352 -11.80 0.88 -6.05
C LEU A 352 -10.91 0.45 -7.23
N PRO A 353 -9.65 0.02 -7.05
CA PRO A 353 -8.85 -0.51 -8.14
C PRO A 353 -9.49 -1.65 -8.91
N PHE A 354 -10.15 -2.57 -8.21
CA PHE A 354 -10.85 -3.69 -8.84
C PHE A 354 -12.09 -3.22 -9.61
N ILE A 355 -12.90 -2.35 -9.00
CA ILE A 355 -14.09 -1.79 -9.64
C ILE A 355 -13.71 -1.07 -10.93
N SER A 356 -12.73 -0.19 -10.84
CA SER A 356 -12.21 0.60 -11.95
C SER A 356 -11.75 -0.28 -13.11
N PHE A 357 -10.99 -1.33 -12.79
CA PHE A 357 -10.52 -2.30 -13.78
C PHE A 357 -11.67 -3.04 -14.47
N PHE A 358 -12.62 -3.59 -13.70
CA PHE A 358 -13.73 -4.36 -14.27
C PHE A 358 -14.72 -3.49 -15.04
N ILE A 359 -14.93 -2.23 -14.64
CA ILE A 359 -15.70 -1.27 -15.44
C ILE A 359 -15.03 -1.05 -16.80
N CYS A 360 -13.73 -0.75 -16.84
CA CYS A 360 -13.00 -0.58 -18.09
C CYS A 360 -13.08 -1.82 -18.99
N LEU A 361 -12.86 -2.99 -18.40
CA LEU A 361 -12.92 -4.27 -19.12
C LEU A 361 -14.31 -4.50 -19.74
N ALA A 362 -15.37 -4.30 -18.95
CA ALA A 362 -16.75 -4.46 -19.40
C ALA A 362 -17.10 -3.48 -20.52
N VAL A 363 -16.71 -2.21 -20.37
CA VAL A 363 -16.98 -1.19 -21.39
C VAL A 363 -16.28 -1.51 -22.71
N PHE A 364 -14.98 -1.85 -22.68
CA PHE A 364 -14.24 -2.19 -23.90
C PHE A 364 -14.75 -3.49 -24.55
N TYR A 365 -15.18 -4.44 -23.73
CA TYR A 365 -15.82 -5.65 -24.23
C TYR A 365 -17.13 -5.35 -24.95
N ILE A 366 -17.99 -4.50 -24.38
CA ILE A 366 -19.26 -4.07 -25.02
C ILE A 366 -19.00 -3.31 -26.32
N LEU A 367 -18.06 -2.36 -26.30
CA LEU A 367 -17.73 -1.58 -27.49
C LEU A 367 -17.21 -2.46 -28.62
N GLN A 368 -16.39 -3.46 -28.32
CA GLN A 368 -15.92 -4.42 -29.31
C GLN A 368 -17.03 -5.28 -29.89
N TYR A 369 -17.92 -5.79 -29.02
CA TYR A 369 -19.05 -6.60 -29.44
C TYR A 369 -20.01 -5.84 -30.34
N ALA A 370 -20.32 -4.59 -30.00
CA ALA A 370 -21.13 -3.71 -30.84
C ALA A 370 -20.55 -3.54 -32.26
N HIS A 371 -19.23 -3.48 -32.37
CA HIS A 371 -18.57 -3.40 -33.68
C HIS A 371 -18.61 -4.70 -34.50
N ILE A 372 -18.51 -5.86 -33.83
CA ILE A 372 -18.47 -7.16 -34.53
C ILE A 372 -19.84 -7.57 -35.06
N ILE A 373 -20.88 -7.44 -34.26
CA ILE A 373 -22.19 -8.00 -34.59
C ILE A 373 -23.00 -7.07 -35.47
N GLN A 374 -22.92 -5.78 -35.29
CA GLN A 374 -23.84 -4.89 -35.94
C GLN A 374 -23.31 -4.28 -37.22
N GLY A 375 -21.98 -4.26 -37.50
CA GLY A 375 -21.41 -3.70 -38.72
C GLY A 375 -21.90 -2.26 -39.04
N LYS A 376 -22.78 -1.73 -38.19
CA LYS A 376 -23.47 -0.46 -38.31
C LYS A 376 -22.87 0.54 -37.35
N GLU A 377 -22.91 1.81 -37.69
CA GLU A 377 -22.65 2.90 -36.79
C GLU A 377 -23.43 2.73 -35.47
N ILE A 378 -22.78 2.98 -34.34
CA ILE A 378 -23.42 2.98 -33.03
C ILE A 378 -24.57 3.99 -33.07
N ILE A 379 -25.81 3.48 -33.22
CA ILE A 379 -26.99 4.35 -33.23
C ILE A 379 -27.26 4.76 -31.79
N LEU A 380 -26.82 5.93 -31.43
CA LEU A 380 -27.05 6.58 -30.15
C LEU A 380 -28.57 6.72 -29.91
N ASN A 381 -29.04 6.18 -28.80
CA ASN A 381 -30.42 6.38 -28.38
C ASN A 381 -30.57 7.78 -27.78
N LYS A 382 -31.15 8.71 -28.56
CA LYS A 382 -31.34 10.11 -28.18
C LYS A 382 -31.97 10.29 -26.79
N LYS A 383 -32.93 9.42 -26.40
CA LYS A 383 -33.61 9.53 -25.10
C LYS A 383 -32.66 9.20 -23.93
N ILE A 384 -31.84 8.16 -24.07
CA ILE A 384 -30.86 7.78 -23.05
C ILE A 384 -29.76 8.84 -22.93
N TYR A 385 -29.34 9.41 -24.07
CA TYR A 385 -28.39 10.51 -24.13
C TYR A 385 -28.88 11.72 -23.33
N ILE A 386 -30.12 12.14 -23.61
CA ILE A 386 -30.78 13.25 -22.91
C ILE A 386 -30.93 12.94 -21.41
N SER A 387 -31.38 11.73 -21.06
CA SER A 387 -31.53 11.34 -19.66
C SER A 387 -30.19 11.34 -18.92
N LEU A 388 -29.12 10.89 -19.56
CA LEU A 388 -27.78 10.88 -18.98
C LEU A 388 -27.25 12.31 -18.80
N TYR A 389 -27.45 13.21 -19.77
CA TYR A 389 -27.11 14.62 -19.64
C TYR A 389 -27.93 15.32 -18.55
N ILE A 390 -29.20 14.97 -18.38
CA ILE A 390 -30.04 15.47 -17.29
C ILE A 390 -29.50 14.97 -15.95
N ILE A 391 -29.12 13.69 -15.85
CA ILE A 391 -28.54 13.10 -14.64
C ILE A 391 -27.20 13.74 -14.35
N LEU A 392 -26.29 13.79 -15.32
CA LEU A 392 -24.99 14.45 -15.16
C LEU A 392 -25.16 15.94 -14.81
N GLY A 393 -26.10 16.62 -15.47
CA GLY A 393 -26.42 18.01 -15.16
C GLY A 393 -27.02 18.20 -13.79
N GLY A 394 -27.93 17.33 -13.38
CA GLY A 394 -28.45 17.31 -12.01
C GLY A 394 -27.32 17.13 -10.99
N PHE A 395 -26.35 16.27 -11.28
CA PHE A 395 -25.17 16.12 -10.43
C PHE A 395 -24.26 17.34 -10.43
N PHE A 396 -24.07 17.98 -11.58
CA PHE A 396 -23.36 19.26 -11.66
C PHE A 396 -24.06 20.37 -10.84
N LEU A 397 -25.37 20.27 -10.68
CA LEU A 397 -26.17 21.17 -9.85
C LEU A 397 -25.98 20.88 -8.35
N PHE A 398 -25.89 19.62 -7.95
CA PHE A 398 -25.71 19.25 -6.55
C PHE A 398 -24.27 19.41 -6.05
N LEU A 399 -23.29 19.29 -6.95
CA LEU A 399 -21.88 19.36 -6.61
C LEU A 399 -21.46 20.69 -5.98
N PRO A 400 -21.84 21.86 -6.53
CA PRO A 400 -21.49 23.15 -5.97
C PRO A 400 -22.06 23.34 -4.56
N VAL A 401 -23.31 22.92 -4.33
CA VAL A 401 -23.95 23.01 -3.01
C VAL A 401 -23.20 22.18 -1.97
N TYR A 402 -22.70 21.02 -2.40
CA TYR A 402 -21.97 20.10 -1.53
C TYR A 402 -20.51 20.52 -1.28
N ALA A 403 -19.88 21.15 -2.28
CA ALA A 403 -18.49 21.60 -2.24
C ALA A 403 -18.32 23.08 -1.79
N GLY A 404 -19.44 23.77 -1.49
CA GLY A 404 -19.40 25.19 -1.08
C GLY A 404 -19.17 26.16 -2.24
N PHE A 405 -19.48 25.77 -3.48
CA PHE A 405 -19.48 26.67 -4.64
C PHE A 405 -20.70 27.56 -4.65
N ASP A 406 -20.58 28.73 -5.24
CA ASP A 406 -21.66 29.70 -5.28
C ASP A 406 -22.76 29.34 -6.30
N THR A 407 -23.94 29.99 -6.11
CA THR A 407 -25.13 29.77 -6.95
C THR A 407 -24.90 30.11 -8.42
N LEU A 408 -23.94 30.97 -8.72
CA LEU A 408 -23.61 31.40 -10.08
C LEU A 408 -22.97 30.26 -10.89
N THR A 409 -22.03 29.52 -10.31
CA THR A 409 -21.42 28.35 -10.92
C THR A 409 -22.47 27.30 -11.29
N LEU A 410 -23.45 27.13 -10.42
CA LEU A 410 -24.60 26.26 -10.61
C LEU A 410 -25.40 26.63 -11.84
N ILE A 411 -25.84 27.88 -11.92
CA ILE A 411 -26.64 28.41 -13.03
C ILE A 411 -25.87 28.31 -14.36
N LEU A 412 -24.60 28.67 -14.36
CA LEU A 412 -23.78 28.69 -15.53
C LEU A 412 -23.48 27.27 -16.07
N SER A 413 -23.29 26.29 -15.18
CA SER A 413 -23.16 24.88 -15.53
C SER A 413 -24.45 24.34 -16.17
N LEU A 414 -25.60 24.75 -15.67
CA LEU A 414 -26.91 24.38 -16.19
C LEU A 414 -27.18 24.98 -17.57
N VAL A 415 -26.87 26.26 -17.79
CA VAL A 415 -26.97 26.94 -19.09
C VAL A 415 -26.07 26.30 -20.11
N LEU A 416 -24.81 25.98 -19.77
CA LEU A 416 -23.89 25.27 -20.65
C LEU A 416 -24.42 23.90 -21.03
N MET A 417 -24.96 23.16 -20.08
CA MET A 417 -25.54 21.82 -20.32
C MET A 417 -26.74 21.92 -21.27
N LEU A 418 -27.66 22.85 -21.05
CA LEU A 418 -28.82 23.07 -21.91
C LEU A 418 -28.39 23.46 -23.33
N PHE A 419 -27.36 24.29 -23.46
CA PHE A 419 -26.79 24.69 -24.75
C PHE A 419 -26.15 23.53 -25.51
N LEU A 420 -25.43 22.64 -24.82
CA LEU A 420 -24.85 21.42 -25.39
C LEU A 420 -25.97 20.45 -25.82
N LEU A 421 -27.02 20.31 -25.05
CA LEU A 421 -28.21 19.50 -25.36
C LEU A 421 -28.94 20.00 -26.61
N GLU A 422 -29.17 21.29 -26.72
CA GLU A 422 -29.86 21.89 -27.88
C GLU A 422 -29.04 21.73 -29.16
N HIS A 423 -27.74 21.94 -29.07
CA HIS A 423 -26.87 21.84 -30.24
C HIS A 423 -26.73 20.41 -30.80
N ASP A 424 -26.64 19.40 -29.94
CA ASP A 424 -26.52 17.99 -30.36
C ASP A 424 -27.84 17.41 -30.87
N LEU A 425 -28.98 17.91 -30.42
CA LEU A 425 -30.28 17.52 -30.90
C LEU A 425 -30.55 17.91 -32.34
N PHE A 426 -29.99 19.06 -32.78
CA PHE A 426 -30.29 19.63 -34.13
C PHE A 426 -29.33 19.19 -35.23
N ASN A 427 -28.09 18.80 -34.98
CA ASN A 427 -27.01 18.70 -35.96
C ASN A 427 -26.39 17.30 -36.19
N PHE A 428 -27.05 16.22 -35.76
CA PHE A 428 -26.49 14.85 -35.82
C PHE A 428 -26.27 14.28 -37.25
N LYS A 429 -26.65 14.99 -38.30
CA LYS A 429 -26.58 14.50 -39.70
C LYS A 429 -25.33 14.92 -40.50
N LYS A 430 -24.47 15.79 -40.00
CA LYS A 430 -23.26 16.21 -40.73
C LYS A 430 -22.00 15.98 -39.90
N SER A 431 -20.97 15.45 -40.57
CA SER A 431 -19.67 15.10 -39.98
C SER A 431 -19.09 16.27 -39.15
N ILE A 432 -18.93 16.04 -37.83
CA ILE A 432 -18.54 17.08 -36.84
C ILE A 432 -17.12 17.64 -37.09
N LEU A 433 -16.26 16.96 -37.85
CA LEU A 433 -14.88 17.42 -38.10
C LEU A 433 -14.77 18.36 -39.29
N ALA A 434 -15.74 18.35 -40.23
CA ALA A 434 -15.76 19.29 -41.36
C ALA A 434 -16.26 20.68 -40.97
N ASN A 435 -16.98 20.76 -39.84
CA ASN A 435 -17.49 22.02 -39.32
C ASN A 435 -17.08 22.15 -37.83
N PHE A 436 -15.80 22.29 -37.58
CA PHE A 436 -15.30 22.89 -36.32
C PHE A 436 -15.69 24.37 -36.36
N ASN A 437 -17.00 24.57 -36.33
CA ASN A 437 -17.62 25.87 -36.55
C ASN A 437 -17.33 26.74 -35.31
N LYS A 438 -17.19 28.04 -35.57
CA LYS A 438 -17.03 29.11 -34.54
C LYS A 438 -17.90 28.93 -33.30
N LYS A 439 -19.05 28.23 -33.42
CA LYS A 439 -19.99 27.96 -32.32
C LYS A 439 -19.43 26.97 -31.26
N TYR A 440 -18.78 25.89 -31.63
CA TYR A 440 -18.14 24.97 -30.67
C TYR A 440 -16.97 25.63 -29.96
N PHE A 441 -16.17 26.36 -30.71
CA PHE A 441 -15.07 27.14 -30.15
C PHE A 441 -15.60 28.19 -29.15
N LEU A 442 -16.70 28.86 -29.46
CA LEU A 442 -17.34 29.84 -28.56
C LEU A 442 -17.93 29.18 -27.29
N VAL A 443 -18.57 27.99 -27.39
CA VAL A 443 -19.10 27.27 -26.25
C VAL A 443 -17.98 26.81 -25.32
N ILE A 444 -16.91 26.30 -25.90
CA ILE A 444 -15.74 25.86 -25.16
C ILE A 444 -15.01 27.06 -24.53
N LEU A 445 -14.83 28.14 -25.29
CA LEU A 445 -14.24 29.38 -24.79
C LEU A 445 -15.11 29.97 -23.66
N PHE A 446 -16.42 29.97 -23.81
CA PHE A 446 -17.38 30.46 -22.82
C PHE A 446 -17.35 29.58 -21.56
N ALA A 447 -17.39 28.24 -21.70
CA ALA A 447 -17.21 27.33 -20.59
C ALA A 447 -15.85 27.51 -19.89
N SER A 448 -14.81 27.75 -20.68
CA SER A 448 -13.47 28.05 -20.20
C SER A 448 -13.44 29.34 -19.39
N CYS A 449 -14.07 30.39 -19.90
CA CYS A 449 -14.18 31.67 -19.19
C CYS A 449 -14.99 31.54 -17.89
N LEU A 450 -16.08 30.77 -17.91
CA LEU A 450 -16.93 30.58 -16.72
C LEU A 450 -16.19 29.83 -15.62
N VAL A 451 -15.48 28.76 -15.96
CA VAL A 451 -14.64 28.04 -15.00
C VAL A 451 -13.51 28.94 -14.51
N PHE A 452 -12.92 29.77 -15.40
CA PHE A 452 -11.86 30.70 -15.03
C PHE A 452 -12.35 31.77 -14.03
N PHE A 453 -13.50 32.39 -14.27
CA PHE A 453 -14.04 33.43 -13.38
C PHE A 453 -14.46 32.89 -12.00
N ASN A 454 -14.94 31.68 -11.94
CA ASN A 454 -15.40 31.09 -10.68
C ASN A 454 -14.29 30.47 -9.84
N SER A 455 -13.17 30.17 -10.45
CA SER A 455 -12.01 29.56 -9.78
C SER A 455 -10.87 30.56 -9.57
N TRP A 456 -11.19 31.89 -9.55
CA TRP A 456 -10.19 32.93 -9.34
C TRP A 456 -9.37 32.71 -8.05
N ASN A 457 -9.95 32.04 -7.05
CA ASN A 457 -9.28 31.63 -5.82
C ASN A 457 -8.58 30.25 -5.93
N LEU A 458 -8.79 29.52 -7.03
CA LEU A 458 -8.12 28.25 -7.31
C LEU A 458 -6.99 28.52 -8.29
N HIS A 459 -5.91 27.77 -8.20
CA HIS A 459 -4.79 27.89 -9.11
C HIS A 459 -5.30 27.82 -10.57
N PRO A 460 -4.96 28.77 -11.49
CA PRO A 460 -5.50 28.84 -12.85
C PRO A 460 -5.36 27.53 -13.66
N PHE A 461 -4.45 26.69 -13.23
CA PHE A 461 -4.21 25.40 -13.79
C PHE A 461 -5.39 24.39 -13.63
N TYR A 462 -6.13 24.41 -12.50
CA TYR A 462 -7.33 23.58 -12.30
C TYR A 462 -8.44 23.89 -13.28
N VAL A 463 -8.56 25.14 -13.62
CA VAL A 463 -9.52 25.63 -14.59
C VAL A 463 -9.26 25.00 -15.95
N VAL A 464 -8.02 25.05 -16.38
CA VAL A 464 -7.58 24.43 -17.66
C VAL A 464 -7.83 22.92 -17.62
N LEU A 465 -7.58 22.28 -16.50
CA LEU A 465 -7.77 20.86 -16.28
C LEU A 465 -9.25 20.44 -16.36
N GLN A 466 -10.14 21.19 -15.74
CA GLN A 466 -11.59 20.96 -15.79
C GLN A 466 -12.11 21.10 -17.21
N ILE A 467 -11.69 22.16 -17.90
CA ILE A 467 -12.04 22.40 -19.28
C ILE A 467 -11.59 21.23 -20.17
N PHE A 468 -10.36 20.76 -19.98
CA PHE A 468 -9.80 19.67 -20.77
C PHE A 468 -10.48 18.33 -20.45
N SER A 469 -10.92 18.10 -19.22
CA SER A 469 -11.68 16.91 -18.84
C SER A 469 -13.05 16.86 -19.50
N VAL A 470 -13.75 17.99 -19.59
CA VAL A 470 -15.00 18.14 -20.35
C VAL A 470 -14.76 17.87 -21.83
N TRP A 471 -13.63 18.38 -22.37
CA TRP A 471 -13.22 18.12 -23.75
C TRP A 471 -12.98 16.62 -24.01
N LEU A 472 -12.28 15.95 -23.12
CA LEU A 472 -12.04 14.52 -23.23
C LEU A 472 -13.34 13.72 -23.20
N LEU A 473 -14.30 14.10 -22.37
CA LEU A 473 -15.63 13.49 -22.34
C LEU A 473 -16.37 13.65 -23.68
N ILE A 474 -16.34 14.85 -24.26
CA ILE A 474 -17.01 15.14 -25.52
C ILE A 474 -16.32 14.45 -26.72
N LEU A 475 -14.99 14.36 -26.70
CA LEU A 475 -14.20 13.79 -27.80
C LEU A 475 -13.98 12.29 -27.67
N SER A 476 -14.14 11.70 -26.47
CA SER A 476 -13.88 10.28 -26.22
C SER A 476 -14.62 9.33 -27.16
N PRO A 477 -15.91 9.54 -27.50
CA PRO A 477 -16.60 8.69 -28.48
C PRO A 477 -15.88 8.64 -29.82
N LYS A 478 -15.42 9.79 -30.34
CA LYS A 478 -14.74 9.89 -31.63
C LYS A 478 -13.32 9.34 -31.63
N ILE A 479 -12.61 9.46 -30.51
CA ILE A 479 -11.29 8.88 -30.35
C ILE A 479 -11.38 7.37 -30.39
N ILE A 480 -12.40 6.80 -29.77
CA ILE A 480 -12.66 5.36 -29.73
C ILE A 480 -13.13 4.82 -31.08
N GLU A 481 -14.03 5.53 -31.78
CA GLU A 481 -14.51 5.13 -33.10
C GLU A 481 -13.38 4.95 -34.14
N ARG A 482 -12.33 5.74 -34.04
CA ARG A 482 -11.21 5.70 -35.01
C ARG A 482 -10.23 4.56 -34.82
N LYS A 483 -10.41 3.68 -33.84
CA LYS A 483 -9.64 2.43 -33.58
C LYS A 483 -8.10 2.57 -33.69
N SER A 484 -7.58 3.74 -33.45
CA SER A 484 -6.13 4.00 -33.56
C SER A 484 -5.48 3.77 -32.19
N SER A 485 -4.62 2.75 -32.08
CA SER A 485 -3.83 2.50 -30.86
C SER A 485 -3.03 3.71 -30.41
N PHE A 486 -2.48 4.46 -31.37
CA PHE A 486 -1.69 5.66 -31.11
C PHE A 486 -2.51 6.77 -30.44
N ARG A 487 -3.77 6.94 -30.85
CA ARG A 487 -4.67 7.95 -30.25
C ARG A 487 -5.10 7.56 -28.85
N MET A 488 -5.33 6.28 -28.60
CA MET A 488 -5.68 5.80 -27.28
C MET A 488 -4.51 5.91 -26.29
N ILE A 489 -3.28 5.64 -26.74
CA ILE A 489 -2.07 5.89 -25.96
C ILE A 489 -1.92 7.40 -25.71
N GLY A 490 -2.11 8.22 -26.72
CA GLY A 490 -2.10 9.67 -26.57
C GLY A 490 -3.11 10.17 -25.55
N LEU A 491 -4.33 9.63 -25.56
CA LEU A 491 -5.37 9.94 -24.57
C LEU A 491 -4.92 9.57 -23.14
N THR A 492 -4.34 8.38 -22.96
CA THR A 492 -3.85 7.96 -21.63
C THR A 492 -2.69 8.81 -21.14
N VAL A 493 -1.78 9.21 -22.02
CA VAL A 493 -0.67 10.13 -21.68
C VAL A 493 -1.22 11.50 -21.27
N VAL A 494 -2.19 12.02 -22.01
CA VAL A 494 -2.82 13.29 -21.66
C VAL A 494 -3.53 13.22 -20.32
N ILE A 495 -4.31 12.17 -20.07
CA ILE A 495 -4.96 11.95 -18.77
C ILE A 495 -3.92 11.86 -17.66
N LEU A 496 -2.81 11.15 -17.88
CA LEU A 496 -1.71 11.08 -16.95
C LEU A 496 -1.09 12.46 -16.66
N LEU A 497 -0.80 13.23 -17.71
CA LEU A 497 -0.25 14.58 -17.55
C LEU A 497 -1.20 15.47 -16.76
N LEU A 498 -2.50 15.37 -16.99
CA LEU A 498 -3.52 16.08 -16.24
C LEU A 498 -3.54 15.66 -14.77
N LEU A 499 -3.40 14.36 -14.50
CA LEU A 499 -3.29 13.84 -13.15
C LEU A 499 -2.07 14.42 -12.44
N LEU A 500 -0.92 14.32 -13.05
CA LEU A 500 0.35 14.76 -12.48
C LEU A 500 0.35 16.27 -12.19
N ASN A 501 -0.28 17.05 -13.03
CA ASN A 501 -0.41 18.48 -12.81
C ASN A 501 -1.37 18.86 -11.65
N GLY A 502 -2.34 18.01 -11.31
CA GLY A 502 -3.17 18.16 -10.11
C GLY A 502 -2.43 17.87 -8.80
N LEU A 503 -1.24 17.26 -8.86
CA LEU A 503 -0.45 16.87 -7.69
C LEU A 503 -0.01 18.02 -6.77
N PRO A 504 0.43 19.19 -7.27
CA PRO A 504 0.90 20.27 -6.39
C PRO A 504 -0.13 20.71 -5.37
N THR A 505 -1.40 20.48 -5.62
CA THR A 505 -2.49 20.86 -4.73
C THR A 505 -2.92 19.76 -3.76
N LEU A 506 -2.60 18.51 -4.08
CA LEU A 506 -2.60 17.45 -3.07
C LEU A 506 -1.61 17.75 -1.94
N GLY A 507 -0.73 18.70 -2.19
CA GLY A 507 0.51 18.95 -1.50
C GLY A 507 0.51 19.78 -0.28
N GLY A 508 -0.58 20.18 0.23
CA GLY A 508 -0.58 20.91 1.50
C GLY A 508 0.05 20.11 2.65
N TYR A 509 0.02 18.79 2.61
CA TYR A 509 0.44 17.92 3.71
C TYR A 509 1.57 16.91 3.41
N TYR A 510 1.75 16.51 2.15
CA TYR A 510 2.61 15.36 1.82
C TYR A 510 3.82 15.71 0.95
N LEU A 511 3.96 16.95 0.51
CA LEU A 511 4.69 17.25 -0.73
C LEU A 511 6.02 17.97 -0.60
N ARG A 512 6.60 18.11 0.56
CA ARG A 512 7.90 18.80 0.68
C ARG A 512 8.91 18.01 1.50
N GLN A 513 9.11 16.73 1.16
CA GLN A 513 10.17 15.93 1.76
C GLN A 513 11.34 15.66 0.81
N THR A 514 11.49 16.47 -0.23
CA THR A 514 12.58 16.35 -1.23
C THR A 514 13.99 16.43 -0.65
N GLU A 515 14.11 16.70 0.64
CA GLU A 515 15.41 16.94 1.29
C GLU A 515 15.69 15.94 2.41
N LEU A 516 15.02 14.79 2.44
CA LEU A 516 15.25 13.76 3.47
C LEU A 516 16.72 13.32 3.55
N ALA A 517 17.38 13.19 2.41
CA ALA A 517 18.78 12.75 2.36
C ALA A 517 19.79 13.79 2.86
N GLU A 518 19.44 15.08 2.83
CA GLU A 518 20.34 16.17 3.23
C GLU A 518 20.06 16.69 4.64
N ARG A 519 18.98 16.26 5.30
CA ARG A 519 18.41 16.97 6.46
C ARG A 519 18.66 16.38 7.83
N ILE A 520 19.08 15.14 7.96
CA ILE A 520 19.42 14.60 9.27
C ILE A 520 20.90 14.92 9.58
N GLN A 521 21.15 16.14 9.95
CA GLN A 521 22.41 16.49 10.63
C GLN A 521 22.14 16.44 12.13
N LEU A 522 22.41 15.28 12.73
CA LEU A 522 22.50 15.20 14.18
C LEU A 522 23.76 15.98 14.61
N PRO A 523 23.72 16.68 15.75
CA PRO A 523 24.94 17.29 16.32
C PRO A 523 26.01 16.23 16.55
N ASP A 524 27.26 16.53 16.25
CA ASP A 524 28.40 15.58 16.33
C ASP A 524 28.60 14.98 17.74
N ASN A 525 28.11 15.66 18.77
CA ASN A 525 28.23 15.26 20.16
C ASN A 525 27.03 14.49 20.71
N VAL A 526 26.07 14.14 19.86
CA VAL A 526 24.94 13.29 20.25
C VAL A 526 25.39 11.84 20.42
N ASN A 527 25.02 11.24 21.53
CA ASN A 527 25.39 9.86 21.83
C ASN A 527 24.49 8.86 21.12
N LEU A 528 24.99 8.17 20.10
CA LEU A 528 24.30 7.17 19.29
C LEU A 528 24.72 5.73 19.62
N GLN A 529 25.44 5.48 20.73
CA GLN A 529 25.89 4.13 21.08
C GLN A 529 24.74 3.18 21.48
N GLY A 530 23.60 3.73 21.91
CA GLY A 530 22.39 2.98 22.22
C GLY A 530 21.24 3.33 21.29
N TYR A 531 20.03 3.16 21.81
CA TYR A 531 18.82 3.56 21.09
C TYR A 531 18.58 5.07 21.20
N VAL A 532 18.02 5.63 20.14
CA VAL A 532 17.47 6.98 20.12
C VAL A 532 15.96 6.89 20.31
N LEU A 533 15.41 7.73 21.17
CA LEU A 533 13.98 7.93 21.32
C LEU A 533 13.62 9.35 20.89
N SER A 534 12.82 9.50 19.89
CA SER A 534 12.29 10.79 19.46
C SER A 534 10.86 10.98 19.94
N LEU A 535 10.60 12.08 20.65
CA LEU A 535 9.30 12.49 21.16
C LEU A 535 8.84 13.78 20.45
N PRO A 536 8.57 13.76 19.14
CA PRO A 536 8.25 14.97 18.39
C PRO A 536 6.94 15.58 18.82
N LEU A 537 6.93 16.90 18.90
CA LEU A 537 5.72 17.71 19.03
C LEU A 537 4.91 17.63 17.74
N ASN A 538 3.67 17.17 17.87
CA ASN A 538 2.56 17.41 16.94
C ASN A 538 2.90 17.47 15.44
N ILE A 539 3.12 16.32 14.82
CA ILE A 539 3.16 16.16 13.34
C ILE A 539 1.94 16.77 12.64
N TYR A 540 0.85 17.01 13.38
CA TYR A 540 -0.43 17.52 12.86
C TYR A 540 -0.65 19.04 13.03
N LEU A 541 0.23 19.78 13.71
CA LEU A 541 0.06 21.23 13.81
C LEU A 541 0.58 21.94 12.55
N LYS A 542 -0.36 22.45 11.83
CA LYS A 542 -0.35 22.98 10.46
C LYS A 542 0.65 24.08 10.10
N GLN A 543 1.29 24.76 11.03
CA GLN A 543 1.87 26.07 10.73
C GLN A 543 3.40 26.20 10.83
N THR A 544 4.08 25.20 11.38
CA THR A 544 5.53 25.24 11.51
C THR A 544 6.18 23.90 11.20
N ARG A 545 5.92 23.35 10.01
CA ARG A 545 6.76 22.27 9.50
C ARG A 545 8.16 22.82 9.22
N GLN A 546 8.93 22.96 10.27
CA GLN A 546 10.38 22.91 10.13
C GLN A 546 10.73 21.44 9.84
N LEU A 547 11.28 21.25 8.74
CA LEU A 547 11.55 20.03 7.96
C LEU A 547 12.53 19.03 8.62
N ASN A 548 12.68 19.05 9.93
CA ASN A 548 13.70 18.33 10.67
C ASN A 548 13.17 17.26 11.64
N ASP A 549 11.86 17.01 11.65
CA ASP A 549 11.30 15.99 12.52
C ASP A 549 11.56 14.62 11.93
N ILE A 550 12.61 13.95 12.40
CA ILE A 550 12.85 12.54 12.11
C ILE A 550 11.77 11.76 12.83
N ALA A 551 10.94 11.09 12.07
CA ALA A 551 9.82 10.31 12.61
C ALA A 551 9.94 8.84 12.27
N SER A 552 9.37 8.01 13.13
CA SER A 552 9.14 6.58 12.87
C SER A 552 10.41 5.80 12.48
N ALA A 553 10.33 5.01 11.42
CA ALA A 553 11.41 4.15 10.95
C ALA A 553 12.48 4.89 10.12
N GLN A 554 12.38 6.21 9.94
CA GLN A 554 13.38 6.97 9.18
C GLN A 554 14.79 6.89 9.77
N PHE A 555 14.91 6.76 11.10
CA PHE A 555 16.20 6.51 11.76
C PHE A 555 16.93 5.30 11.17
N GLY A 556 16.22 4.25 10.83
CA GLY A 556 16.79 3.05 10.21
C GLY A 556 17.42 3.30 8.83
N PHE A 557 17.03 4.35 8.12
CA PHE A 557 17.68 4.72 6.86
C PHE A 557 19.11 5.25 7.06
N TYR A 558 19.38 5.85 8.22
CA TYR A 558 20.71 6.36 8.61
C TYR A 558 21.48 5.39 9.49
N ASP A 559 21.04 4.13 9.58
CA ASP A 559 21.62 3.09 10.43
C ASP A 559 21.66 3.45 11.92
N ILE A 560 20.73 4.31 12.36
CA ILE A 560 20.58 4.72 13.75
C ILE A 560 19.56 3.79 14.41
N LYS A 561 19.93 3.16 15.52
CA LYS A 561 19.03 2.36 16.34
C LYS A 561 18.00 3.26 16.99
N SER A 562 16.71 2.93 16.81
CA SER A 562 15.62 3.75 17.33
C SER A 562 14.55 2.90 18.02
N ILE A 563 13.99 3.45 19.07
CA ILE A 563 12.75 2.91 19.67
C ILE A 563 11.54 3.28 18.83
N ASN A 564 11.63 4.38 18.11
CA ASN A 564 10.60 4.78 17.17
C ASN A 564 10.56 3.83 15.97
N GLY A 565 9.37 3.57 15.51
CA GLY A 565 9.11 2.80 14.31
C GLY A 565 7.67 2.98 13.88
N TYR A 566 7.28 2.35 12.81
CA TYR A 566 5.90 2.35 12.34
C TYR A 566 5.46 0.92 12.10
N SER A 567 4.40 0.51 12.78
CA SER A 567 3.72 -0.75 12.51
C SER A 567 2.24 -0.64 12.86
N PRO A 568 1.34 -1.11 11.99
CA PRO A 568 -0.09 -1.21 12.32
C PRO A 568 -0.38 -2.26 13.39
N VAL A 569 0.64 -3.03 13.79
CA VAL A 569 0.57 -4.07 14.81
C VAL A 569 1.64 -3.80 15.85
N GLY A 570 1.28 -3.07 16.91
CA GLY A 570 2.18 -2.74 18.02
C GLY A 570 2.34 -3.87 19.02
N SER A 571 3.36 -3.77 19.88
CA SER A 571 3.50 -4.62 21.06
C SER A 571 2.72 -4.03 22.22
N LYS A 572 1.71 -4.76 22.73
CA LYS A 572 0.97 -4.36 23.94
C LYS A 572 1.88 -4.13 25.16
N ARG A 573 3.02 -4.80 25.19
CA ARG A 573 3.98 -4.71 26.28
C ARG A 573 4.79 -3.42 26.20
N LEU A 574 5.25 -3.06 25.00
CA LEU A 574 5.94 -1.80 24.77
C LEU A 574 5.02 -0.60 25.04
N GLU A 575 3.75 -0.67 24.64
CA GLU A 575 2.77 0.40 24.84
C GLU A 575 2.48 0.70 26.33
N LYS A 576 2.73 -0.24 27.24
CA LYS A 576 2.62 0.02 28.67
C LYS A 576 3.72 0.97 29.17
N ILE A 577 4.91 0.88 28.60
CA ILE A 577 6.04 1.77 28.94
C ILE A 577 5.97 3.04 28.11
N LEU A 578 5.69 2.88 26.83
CA LEU A 578 5.67 3.95 25.83
C LEU A 578 4.24 4.11 25.28
N PRO A 579 3.36 4.83 25.99
CA PRO A 579 1.99 5.06 25.53
C PRO A 579 1.98 5.77 24.16
N VAL A 580 1.33 5.14 23.18
CA VAL A 580 1.22 5.65 21.84
C VAL A 580 0.01 6.57 21.72
N ASN A 581 0.20 7.78 21.23
CA ASN A 581 -0.90 8.68 20.91
C ASN A 581 -1.44 8.36 19.52
N GLN A 582 -2.64 7.82 19.47
CA GLN A 582 -3.41 7.54 18.24
C GLN A 582 -2.62 6.88 17.11
N SER A 583 -2.93 5.63 16.88
CA SER A 583 -2.59 4.87 15.67
C SER A 583 -1.10 4.70 15.32
N ALA A 584 -0.82 3.56 14.86
CA ALA A 584 0.21 3.03 13.96
C ALA A 584 1.52 3.83 13.64
N HIS A 585 1.62 5.09 13.99
CA HIS A 585 2.72 5.95 13.52
C HIS A 585 3.94 6.01 14.45
N GLY A 586 4.00 5.20 15.52
CA GLY A 586 5.12 5.27 16.47
C GLY A 586 5.30 6.65 17.10
N ILE A 587 4.23 7.44 17.15
CA ILE A 587 4.19 8.75 17.79
C ILE A 587 3.81 8.53 19.23
N PHE A 588 4.71 8.85 20.11
CA PHE A 588 4.51 8.70 21.54
C PHE A 588 3.95 9.98 22.16
N THR A 589 3.13 9.83 23.19
CA THR A 589 2.71 10.96 23.99
C THR A 589 3.84 11.33 24.95
N SER A 590 4.52 12.48 24.72
CA SER A 590 5.79 12.79 25.38
C SER A 590 5.73 12.74 26.89
N LYS A 591 4.78 13.41 27.55
CA LYS A 591 4.69 13.46 29.02
C LYS A 591 4.52 12.08 29.64
N PRO A 592 3.51 11.25 29.32
CA PRO A 592 3.38 9.91 29.89
C PRO A 592 4.58 9.01 29.59
N VAL A 593 5.22 9.16 28.43
CA VAL A 593 6.44 8.41 28.11
C VAL A 593 7.57 8.83 29.05
N LEU A 594 7.83 10.13 29.20
CA LEU A 594 8.88 10.64 30.08
C LEU A 594 8.63 10.24 31.53
N GLU A 595 7.39 10.32 32.03
CA GLU A 595 7.01 9.85 33.34
C GLU A 595 7.39 8.37 33.54
N ASN A 596 7.13 7.51 32.55
CA ASN A 596 7.41 6.09 32.64
C ASN A 596 8.89 5.75 32.52
N ILE A 597 9.62 6.36 31.59
CA ILE A 597 11.01 5.95 31.31
C ILE A 597 12.03 6.60 32.25
N LEU A 598 11.71 7.77 32.82
CA LEU A 598 12.59 8.48 33.77
C LEU A 598 12.36 8.06 35.23
N GLN A 599 11.47 7.10 35.50
CA GLN A 599 11.32 6.48 36.79
C GLN A 599 12.36 5.37 36.99
N SER A 600 12.67 5.10 38.28
CA SER A 600 13.46 3.91 38.63
C SER A 600 12.72 2.65 38.23
N ALA A 601 13.39 1.78 37.49
CA ALA A 601 12.85 0.52 37.07
C ALA A 601 12.57 -0.37 38.30
N LYS A 602 11.43 -1.04 38.35
CA LYS A 602 10.99 -1.84 39.47
C LYS A 602 12.00 -2.97 39.78
N GLY A 603 12.59 -2.92 40.97
CA GLY A 603 13.59 -3.87 41.40
C GLY A 603 15.04 -3.50 41.06
N PHE A 604 15.27 -2.33 40.44
CA PHE A 604 16.59 -1.86 40.06
C PHE A 604 16.79 -0.39 40.42
N ASN A 605 18.04 -0.01 40.73
CA ASN A 605 18.39 1.37 41.08
C ASN A 605 18.79 2.18 39.82
N VAL A 606 18.15 1.91 38.71
CA VAL A 606 18.39 2.61 37.44
C VAL A 606 17.08 2.98 36.78
N CYS A 607 17.06 4.04 35.97
CA CYS A 607 15.88 4.44 35.24
C CYS A 607 15.50 3.42 34.17
N GLN A 608 14.22 3.31 33.86
CA GLN A 608 13.72 2.41 32.82
C GLN A 608 14.37 2.70 31.45
N ALA A 609 14.64 3.97 31.14
CA ALA A 609 15.34 4.37 29.91
C ALA A 609 16.74 3.74 29.82
N VAL A 610 17.46 3.62 30.94
CA VAL A 610 18.80 2.99 30.99
C VAL A 610 18.70 1.48 30.76
N LEU A 611 17.70 0.81 31.34
CA LEU A 611 17.43 -0.61 31.04
C LEU A 611 17.13 -0.86 29.56
N MET A 612 16.40 0.05 28.93
CA MET A 612 16.09 0.01 27.51
C MET A 612 17.28 0.42 26.61
N ARG A 613 18.43 0.76 27.21
CA ARG A 613 19.61 1.25 26.48
C ARG A 613 19.34 2.48 25.61
N ILE A 614 18.47 3.39 26.07
CA ILE A 614 18.25 4.68 25.42
C ILE A 614 19.45 5.57 25.72
N SER A 615 20.26 5.87 24.72
CA SER A 615 21.42 6.75 24.87
C SER A 615 21.06 8.23 24.67
N THR A 616 20.05 8.50 23.82
CA THR A 616 19.63 9.86 23.49
C THR A 616 18.10 9.94 23.40
N ILE A 617 17.54 10.99 23.99
CA ILE A 617 16.14 11.36 23.91
C ILE A 617 16.03 12.71 23.21
N ILE A 618 15.25 12.77 22.13
CA ILE A 618 14.91 14.01 21.43
C ILE A 618 13.57 14.49 21.99
N VAL A 619 13.55 15.69 22.54
CA VAL A 619 12.40 16.23 23.29
C VAL A 619 12.26 17.72 23.05
N ASN A 620 11.07 18.27 23.12
CA ASN A 620 10.88 19.72 23.05
C ASN A 620 11.35 20.44 24.32
N LYS A 621 11.59 21.75 24.22
CA LYS A 621 12.11 22.57 25.32
C LYS A 621 11.19 22.60 26.54
N ASP A 622 9.88 22.62 26.32
CA ASP A 622 8.88 22.70 27.42
C ASP A 622 8.85 21.40 28.22
N ASP A 623 8.84 20.27 27.53
CA ASP A 623 8.89 18.95 28.17
C ASP A 623 10.23 18.73 28.87
N TYR A 624 11.35 19.16 28.26
CA TYR A 624 12.66 19.10 28.92
C TYR A 624 12.66 19.93 30.21
N ALA A 625 12.16 21.17 30.18
CA ALA A 625 12.07 22.02 31.35
C ALA A 625 11.24 21.38 32.47
N ALA A 626 10.10 20.76 32.11
CA ALA A 626 9.22 20.09 33.06
C ALA A 626 9.87 18.86 33.72
N PHE A 627 10.72 18.13 33.01
CA PHE A 627 11.37 16.88 33.46
C PHE A 627 12.90 17.01 33.72
N SER A 628 13.43 18.24 33.77
CA SER A 628 14.90 18.48 33.87
C SER A 628 15.54 17.82 35.07
N HIS A 629 14.85 17.76 36.21
CA HIS A 629 15.33 17.11 37.43
C HIS A 629 15.43 15.58 37.22
N GLN A 630 14.42 14.95 36.65
CA GLN A 630 14.37 13.51 36.38
C GLN A 630 15.42 13.10 35.35
N PHE A 631 15.61 13.90 34.28
CA PHE A 631 16.70 13.69 33.34
C PHE A 631 18.07 13.62 34.03
N LYS A 632 18.38 14.61 34.90
CA LYS A 632 19.63 14.63 35.65
C LYS A 632 19.76 13.45 36.60
N GLN A 633 18.67 13.05 37.30
CA GLN A 633 18.69 11.87 38.17
C GLN A 633 18.99 10.59 37.41
N CYS A 634 18.56 10.48 36.15
CA CYS A 634 18.84 9.34 35.27
C CYS A 634 20.22 9.46 34.57
N GLY A 635 20.98 10.51 34.85
CA GLY A 635 22.32 10.74 34.26
C GLY A 635 22.33 11.39 32.88
N TYR A 636 21.19 11.86 32.39
CA TYR A 636 21.09 12.55 31.11
C TYR A 636 21.44 14.04 31.25
N SER A 637 22.09 14.56 30.22
CA SER A 637 22.42 15.99 30.10
C SER A 637 22.03 16.53 28.73
N GLU A 638 21.72 17.82 28.67
CA GLU A 638 21.44 18.52 27.42
C GLU A 638 22.72 18.59 26.56
N VAL A 639 22.56 18.26 25.29
CA VAL A 639 23.58 18.45 24.26
C VAL A 639 23.27 19.74 23.53
N GLN A 640 24.17 20.70 23.58
CA GLN A 640 24.03 21.97 22.88
C GLN A 640 24.00 21.71 21.36
N SER A 641 22.91 22.08 20.73
CA SER A 641 22.77 22.10 19.27
C SER A 641 23.21 23.45 18.75
N ALA A 642 23.97 23.47 17.67
CA ALA A 642 24.36 24.71 16.98
C ALA A 642 23.16 25.38 16.27
N ASP A 643 22.05 24.71 16.19
CA ASP A 643 20.83 25.16 15.51
C ASP A 643 19.79 25.75 16.49
N SER A 644 19.08 26.79 16.05
CA SER A 644 17.99 27.47 16.77
C SER A 644 16.68 26.66 16.86
N ARG A 645 16.76 25.33 16.86
CA ARG A 645 15.59 24.43 16.80
C ARG A 645 14.81 24.42 18.11
N SER A 646 13.53 24.09 18.02
CA SER A 646 12.65 23.90 19.16
C SER A 646 12.95 22.61 19.95
N ASP A 647 13.66 21.66 19.35
CA ASP A 647 13.95 20.35 19.92
C ASP A 647 15.34 20.30 20.55
N LEU A 648 15.41 19.64 21.70
CA LEU A 648 16.64 19.42 22.45
C LEU A 648 17.04 17.94 22.36
N TYR A 649 18.35 17.72 22.24
CA TYR A 649 18.96 16.41 22.37
C TYR A 649 19.45 16.24 23.81
N VAL A 650 18.93 15.23 24.50
CA VAL A 650 19.29 14.94 25.87
C VAL A 650 19.97 13.58 25.89
N SER A 651 21.26 13.54 26.18
CA SER A 651 22.08 12.33 26.02
C SER A 651 22.76 11.89 27.31
N LEU A 652 23.02 10.60 27.42
CA LEU A 652 23.91 10.02 28.43
C LEU A 652 25.37 10.26 28.00
N PRO A 653 26.32 10.42 28.98
CA PRO A 653 27.74 10.46 28.69
C PRO A 653 28.23 9.20 27.95
N PHE A 654 29.12 9.35 27.00
CA PHE A 654 29.70 8.21 26.25
C PHE A 654 30.36 7.16 27.15
N THR A 655 30.88 7.58 28.30
CA THR A 655 31.50 6.69 29.29
C THR A 655 30.53 5.69 29.90
N LEU A 656 29.25 6.06 30.02
CA LEU A 656 28.20 5.22 30.59
C LEU A 656 27.56 4.27 29.55
N THR A 657 27.74 4.55 28.26
CA THR A 657 27.09 3.82 27.18
C THR A 657 28.03 2.92 26.39
N LYS A 658 29.26 2.78 26.86
CA LYS A 658 30.27 1.93 26.21
C LYS A 658 29.76 0.48 26.07
N GLY A 659 29.76 -0.02 24.83
CA GLY A 659 29.30 -1.36 24.49
C GLY A 659 27.79 -1.47 24.19
N TRP A 660 27.03 -0.37 24.30
CA TRP A 660 25.60 -0.38 24.00
C TRP A 660 25.31 -0.56 22.51
N GLU A 661 26.25 -0.19 21.66
CA GLU A 661 26.19 -0.38 20.20
C GLU A 661 25.96 -1.86 19.81
N ASN A 662 26.44 -2.79 20.66
CA ASN A 662 26.29 -4.24 20.47
C ASN A 662 25.12 -4.84 21.25
N ASN A 663 24.14 -4.03 21.72
CA ASN A 663 23.01 -4.48 22.52
C ASN A 663 23.40 -5.19 23.82
N SER A 664 24.45 -4.73 24.50
CA SER A 664 24.90 -5.33 25.75
C SER A 664 23.76 -5.38 26.79
N PRO A 665 23.52 -6.52 27.48
CA PRO A 665 22.48 -6.62 28.48
C PRO A 665 22.81 -5.74 29.70
N PHE A 666 21.77 -5.34 30.42
CA PHE A 666 21.91 -4.86 31.78
C PHE A 666 22.13 -6.07 32.70
N VAL A 667 23.09 -5.97 33.62
CA VAL A 667 23.51 -7.06 34.51
C VAL A 667 23.17 -6.69 35.93
N TYR A 668 22.50 -7.58 36.68
CA TYR A 668 22.17 -7.35 38.08
C TYR A 668 22.33 -8.64 38.92
N PRO A 669 23.06 -8.63 40.03
CA PRO A 669 23.98 -7.55 40.45
C PRO A 669 25.07 -7.30 39.41
N ASP A 670 25.69 -6.12 39.41
CA ASP A 670 26.75 -5.78 38.47
C ASP A 670 27.98 -6.64 38.69
N ILE A 671 28.39 -7.39 37.68
CA ILE A 671 29.53 -8.31 37.75
C ILE A 671 30.51 -7.93 36.62
N ALA A 672 31.72 -7.65 37.02
CA ALA A 672 32.79 -7.36 36.07
C ALA A 672 33.09 -8.56 35.17
N GLY A 673 33.25 -8.31 33.87
CA GLY A 673 33.59 -9.33 32.87
C GLY A 673 32.42 -9.91 32.08
N VAL A 674 31.18 -9.58 32.42
CA VAL A 674 30.03 -9.86 31.53
C VAL A 674 30.11 -8.97 30.31
N ARG A 675 30.20 -9.57 29.12
CA ARG A 675 30.33 -8.79 27.86
C ARG A 675 29.72 -9.55 26.70
N ILE A 676 29.23 -8.83 25.72
CA ILE A 676 28.84 -9.41 24.41
C ILE A 676 30.09 -9.87 23.68
N VAL A 677 30.11 -11.13 23.31
CA VAL A 677 31.14 -11.75 22.47
C VAL A 677 30.77 -11.60 21.00
N LYS A 678 29.48 -11.80 20.70
CA LYS A 678 28.94 -11.70 19.36
C LYS A 678 27.51 -11.25 19.43
N HIS A 679 27.10 -10.38 18.50
CA HIS A 679 25.76 -9.88 18.37
C HIS A 679 25.24 -10.14 16.94
N GLU A 680 24.02 -10.64 16.85
CA GLU A 680 23.29 -10.83 15.60
C GLU A 680 21.81 -10.49 15.85
N ASN A 681 21.07 -10.11 14.80
CA ASN A 681 19.68 -9.70 14.95
C ASN A 681 18.80 -10.70 15.74
N ASN A 682 18.97 -12.00 15.47
CA ASN A 682 18.18 -13.04 16.13
C ASN A 682 18.89 -13.73 17.30
N THR A 683 20.17 -13.41 17.56
CA THR A 683 20.99 -14.16 18.54
C THR A 683 22.06 -13.29 19.16
N ASP A 684 22.20 -13.37 20.47
CA ASP A 684 23.28 -12.74 21.23
C ASP A 684 24.12 -13.80 21.95
N TRP A 685 25.42 -13.62 21.96
CA TRP A 685 26.38 -14.42 22.73
C TRP A 685 27.02 -13.53 23.79
N VAL A 686 26.85 -13.93 25.05
CA VAL A 686 27.31 -13.16 26.22
C VAL A 686 28.29 -14.00 27.00
N GLN A 687 29.52 -13.53 27.20
CA GLN A 687 30.47 -14.15 28.09
C GLN A 687 30.03 -13.91 29.54
N ILE A 688 29.85 -14.97 30.29
CA ILE A 688 29.54 -14.97 31.73
C ILE A 688 30.78 -15.45 32.47
N PRO A 689 31.41 -14.65 33.31
CA PRO A 689 32.53 -15.06 34.16
C PRO A 689 32.05 -15.95 35.32
N GLU A 690 32.97 -16.54 36.08
CA GLU A 690 32.64 -17.17 37.34
C GLU A 690 32.03 -16.16 38.32
N HIS A 691 30.95 -16.54 38.98
CA HIS A 691 30.19 -15.69 39.90
C HIS A 691 29.60 -16.51 41.05
N LYS A 692 29.42 -15.86 42.20
CA LYS A 692 28.91 -16.52 43.41
C LYS A 692 27.42 -16.40 43.61
N ASP A 693 26.82 -15.35 43.06
CA ASP A 693 25.39 -15.05 43.20
C ASP A 693 24.65 -15.28 41.89
N ASN A 694 23.35 -15.56 41.98
CA ASN A 694 22.53 -15.60 40.78
C ASN A 694 22.52 -14.22 40.12
N ILE A 695 22.70 -14.20 38.79
CA ILE A 695 22.67 -12.95 38.00
C ILE A 695 21.44 -12.89 37.09
N THR A 696 20.94 -11.70 36.95
CA THR A 696 19.86 -11.40 36.00
C THR A 696 20.41 -10.55 34.86
N LEU A 697 20.20 -11.01 33.67
CA LEU A 697 20.53 -10.29 32.45
C LEU A 697 19.24 -9.75 31.82
N ILE A 698 19.15 -8.44 31.58
CA ILE A 698 18.05 -7.82 30.86
C ILE A 698 18.58 -7.33 29.53
N PHE A 699 18.09 -7.91 28.46
CA PHE A 699 18.46 -7.55 27.10
C PHE A 699 17.57 -6.41 26.60
N PRO A 700 18.09 -5.44 25.87
CA PRO A 700 17.32 -4.36 25.27
C PRO A 700 16.58 -4.87 24.00
N ARG A 701 15.75 -5.88 24.22
CA ARG A 701 14.91 -6.54 23.22
C ARG A 701 13.51 -6.74 23.75
N LEU A 702 12.51 -6.51 22.92
CA LEU A 702 11.13 -6.84 23.28
C LEU A 702 10.97 -8.34 23.48
N TRP A 703 10.25 -8.70 24.52
CA TRP A 703 9.96 -10.09 24.78
C TRP A 703 8.83 -10.60 23.88
N TRP A 704 9.13 -11.68 23.14
CA TRP A 704 8.19 -12.43 22.31
C TRP A 704 8.26 -13.92 22.65
N TYR A 705 7.20 -14.66 22.34
CA TYR A 705 7.27 -16.11 22.35
C TYR A 705 8.33 -16.58 21.35
N GLY A 706 9.17 -17.53 21.73
CA GLY A 706 10.21 -18.10 20.85
C GLY A 706 11.63 -17.77 21.25
N TYR A 707 11.86 -16.92 22.23
CA TYR A 707 13.20 -16.76 22.84
C TYR A 707 13.60 -18.02 23.60
N SER A 708 14.86 -18.40 23.49
CA SER A 708 15.52 -19.47 24.26
C SER A 708 16.93 -19.06 24.60
N ALA A 709 17.38 -19.43 25.80
CA ALA A 709 18.75 -19.18 26.26
C ALA A 709 19.41 -20.50 26.67
N ASN A 710 20.67 -20.67 26.35
CA ASN A 710 21.48 -21.80 26.83
C ASN A 710 22.90 -21.34 27.15
N ILE A 711 23.51 -22.03 28.10
CA ILE A 711 24.92 -21.91 28.47
C ILE A 711 25.50 -23.32 28.63
N ASN A 712 26.58 -23.64 27.91
CA ASN A 712 27.20 -24.98 27.96
C ASN A 712 26.15 -26.11 27.82
N ASP A 713 25.22 -25.99 26.84
CA ASP A 713 24.11 -26.91 26.56
C ASP A 713 23.00 -26.99 27.62
N HIS A 714 23.09 -26.27 28.75
CA HIS A 714 22.02 -26.14 29.72
C HIS A 714 21.03 -25.05 29.31
N ILE A 715 19.75 -25.40 29.29
CA ILE A 715 18.65 -24.48 28.96
C ILE A 715 18.35 -23.62 30.17
N LEU A 716 18.38 -22.30 29.99
CA LEU A 716 18.01 -21.33 31.01
C LEU A 716 16.59 -20.79 30.76
N SER A 717 15.96 -20.36 31.88
CA SER A 717 14.64 -19.74 31.82
C SER A 717 14.74 -18.34 31.18
N VAL A 718 13.92 -18.10 30.16
CA VAL A 718 13.75 -16.80 29.52
C VAL A 718 12.36 -16.28 29.83
N THR A 719 12.28 -15.12 30.47
CA THR A 719 11.03 -14.49 30.90
C THR A 719 10.98 -13.03 30.43
N ALA A 720 9.83 -12.40 30.62
CA ALA A 720 9.77 -10.94 30.54
C ALA A 720 10.30 -10.33 31.83
N ASP A 721 10.92 -9.17 31.76
CA ASP A 721 11.39 -8.39 32.91
C ASP A 721 10.22 -7.92 33.81
N SER A 722 10.51 -7.21 34.89
CA SER A 722 9.51 -6.69 35.83
C SER A 722 8.52 -5.69 35.20
N SER A 723 8.90 -5.03 34.12
CA SER A 723 7.99 -4.20 33.28
C SER A 723 7.06 -5.06 32.41
N GLY A 724 7.42 -6.32 32.21
CA GLY A 724 6.77 -7.25 31.30
C GLY A 724 7.13 -7.05 29.84
N SER A 725 8.13 -6.26 29.51
CA SER A 725 8.41 -5.80 28.13
C SER A 725 9.73 -6.30 27.56
N LEU A 726 10.77 -6.37 28.36
CA LEU A 726 12.11 -6.74 27.90
C LEU A 726 12.43 -8.21 28.16
N VAL A 727 13.37 -8.76 27.40
CA VAL A 727 13.84 -10.14 27.58
C VAL A 727 14.72 -10.23 28.81
N GLN A 728 14.38 -11.10 29.74
CA GLN A 728 15.15 -11.39 30.95
C GLN A 728 15.61 -12.83 30.95
N VAL A 729 16.88 -13.05 31.34
CA VAL A 729 17.49 -14.34 31.54
C VAL A 729 18.09 -14.39 32.94
N SER A 730 17.74 -15.37 33.76
CA SER A 730 18.35 -15.63 35.06
C SER A 730 19.43 -16.71 34.90
N VAL A 731 20.66 -16.39 35.32
CA VAL A 731 21.80 -17.31 35.29
C VAL A 731 22.16 -17.68 36.71
N PRO A 732 22.03 -18.96 37.10
CA PRO A 732 22.42 -19.43 38.42
C PRO A 732 23.92 -19.32 38.66
N SER A 733 24.35 -19.25 39.92
CA SER A 733 25.75 -19.12 40.35
C SER A 733 26.69 -20.21 39.87
N ASP A 734 26.17 -21.39 39.51
CA ASP A 734 26.96 -22.55 39.08
C ASP A 734 27.34 -22.49 37.57
N PHE A 735 26.83 -21.52 36.83
CA PHE A 735 27.01 -21.45 35.38
C PHE A 735 27.93 -20.32 34.96
N ASN A 736 29.01 -20.67 34.28
CA ASN A 736 29.90 -19.73 33.57
C ASN A 736 30.13 -20.17 32.12
N GLY A 737 30.64 -19.30 31.29
CA GLY A 737 30.90 -19.60 29.88
C GLY A 737 30.17 -18.64 28.93
N VAL A 738 29.85 -19.14 27.74
CA VAL A 738 29.14 -18.32 26.73
C VAL A 738 27.65 -18.65 26.76
N LEU A 739 26.86 -17.69 27.23
CA LEU A 739 25.40 -17.73 27.15
C LEU A 739 25.00 -17.36 25.72
N ARG A 740 24.14 -18.16 25.12
CA ARG A 740 23.51 -17.90 23.81
C ARG A 740 22.01 -17.63 24.02
N LEU A 741 21.59 -16.38 23.80
CA LEU A 741 20.18 -16.01 23.68
C LEU A 741 19.80 -16.04 22.19
N SER A 742 18.76 -16.76 21.80
CA SER A 742 18.31 -16.83 20.42
C SER A 742 16.79 -16.74 20.30
N TYR A 743 16.32 -16.15 19.20
CA TYR A 743 14.92 -16.08 18.84
C TYR A 743 14.64 -16.96 17.61
N PHE A 744 13.56 -17.74 17.69
CA PHE A 744 13.02 -18.46 16.55
C PHE A 744 11.48 -18.55 16.68
N PRO A 745 10.69 -18.19 15.64
CA PRO A 745 9.23 -18.22 15.71
C PRO A 745 8.70 -19.57 16.16
N VAL A 746 7.84 -19.58 17.19
CA VAL A 746 7.34 -20.83 17.78
C VAL A 746 6.59 -21.67 16.76
N THR A 747 5.72 -21.02 15.99
CA THR A 747 4.89 -21.73 15.02
C THR A 747 5.69 -22.38 13.89
N TRP A 748 6.82 -21.79 13.49
CA TRP A 748 7.69 -22.36 12.47
C TRP A 748 8.37 -23.66 12.89
N ARG A 749 8.60 -23.86 14.17
CA ARG A 749 9.13 -25.14 14.71
C ARG A 749 8.18 -26.30 14.43
N TYR A 750 6.88 -26.02 14.38
CA TYR A 750 5.85 -27.06 14.22
C TYR A 750 5.26 -27.10 12.80
N LEU A 751 5.30 -26.00 12.05
CA LEU A 751 4.61 -25.87 10.76
C LEU A 751 5.54 -25.91 9.54
N TRP A 752 6.83 -26.14 9.73
CA TRP A 752 7.83 -26.18 8.66
C TRP A 752 7.52 -27.23 7.55
N PHE A 753 6.75 -28.27 7.86
CA PHE A 753 6.38 -29.31 6.92
C PHE A 753 5.26 -28.87 5.94
N LEU A 754 4.46 -27.84 6.24
CA LEU A 754 3.36 -27.41 5.40
C LEU A 754 3.80 -26.96 3.99
N PRO A 755 4.87 -26.16 3.82
CA PRO A 755 5.40 -25.86 2.50
C PRO A 755 5.81 -27.12 1.73
N ILE A 756 6.40 -28.10 2.39
CA ILE A 756 6.78 -29.38 1.76
C ILE A 756 5.54 -30.15 1.31
N LEU A 757 4.53 -30.24 2.16
CA LEU A 757 3.26 -30.87 1.84
C LEU A 757 2.58 -30.20 0.64
N ALA A 758 2.58 -28.88 0.59
CA ALA A 758 2.04 -28.13 -0.55
C ALA A 758 2.79 -28.41 -1.85
N ILE A 759 4.13 -28.47 -1.81
CA ILE A 759 4.96 -28.82 -2.97
C ILE A 759 4.68 -30.25 -3.42
N MET A 760 4.59 -31.21 -2.51
CA MET A 760 4.24 -32.60 -2.84
C MET A 760 2.85 -32.69 -3.48
N GLY A 761 1.87 -31.95 -2.93
CA GLY A 761 0.54 -31.83 -3.52
C GLY A 761 0.58 -31.25 -4.94
N LEU A 762 1.39 -30.20 -5.16
CA LEU A 762 1.59 -29.62 -6.49
C LEU A 762 2.23 -30.62 -7.46
N ILE A 763 3.28 -31.32 -7.06
CA ILE A 763 3.94 -32.35 -7.89
C ILE A 763 2.93 -33.45 -8.27
N THR A 764 2.14 -33.92 -7.30
CA THR A 764 1.07 -34.90 -7.52
C THR A 764 0.05 -34.39 -8.55
N LEU A 765 -0.40 -33.14 -8.38
CA LEU A 765 -1.33 -32.50 -9.32
C LEU A 765 -0.75 -32.43 -10.73
N LEU A 766 0.52 -32.06 -10.87
CA LEU A 766 1.22 -31.97 -12.15
C LEU A 766 1.41 -33.35 -12.81
N PHE A 767 1.64 -34.37 -12.00
CA PHE A 767 1.78 -35.77 -12.51
C PHE A 767 0.46 -36.29 -13.08
N PHE A 768 -0.66 -36.07 -12.37
CA PHE A 768 -1.99 -36.53 -12.80
C PHE A 768 -2.70 -35.58 -13.76
N ASN A 769 -2.09 -34.44 -14.14
CA ASN A 769 -2.74 -33.42 -14.97
C ASN A 769 -3.33 -33.96 -16.28
N GLY A 770 -2.69 -34.90 -16.94
CA GLY A 770 -3.21 -35.53 -18.18
C GLY A 770 -4.53 -36.26 -17.96
N LYS A 771 -4.61 -37.11 -16.92
CA LYS A 771 -5.83 -37.83 -16.55
C LYS A 771 -6.95 -36.89 -16.09
N ILE A 772 -6.60 -35.82 -15.37
CA ILE A 772 -7.56 -34.80 -14.93
C ILE A 772 -8.14 -34.08 -16.15
N LYS A 773 -7.31 -33.69 -17.11
CA LYS A 773 -7.72 -33.00 -18.32
C LYS A 773 -8.69 -33.84 -19.17
N GLU A 774 -8.41 -35.14 -19.32
CA GLU A 774 -9.31 -36.08 -20.00
C GLU A 774 -10.68 -36.21 -19.29
N ARG A 775 -10.68 -36.35 -17.97
CA ARG A 775 -11.91 -36.45 -17.17
C ARG A 775 -12.77 -35.18 -17.23
N LEU A 776 -12.13 -34.03 -17.30
CA LEU A 776 -12.82 -32.75 -17.32
C LEU A 776 -13.47 -32.47 -18.68
N LYS A 777 -13.10 -33.21 -19.78
CA LYS A 777 -13.47 -32.89 -21.17
C LYS A 777 -13.49 -31.38 -21.35
N LEU A 778 -12.33 -30.77 -21.05
CA LEU A 778 -12.18 -29.33 -21.09
C LEU A 778 -12.15 -28.85 -22.54
N GLU A 779 -13.25 -29.07 -23.26
CA GLU A 779 -13.65 -28.15 -24.34
C GLU A 779 -14.00 -26.84 -23.69
N LEU A 780 -12.99 -26.04 -23.54
CA LEU A 780 -13.09 -24.67 -23.09
C LEU A 780 -13.74 -23.87 -24.21
N LYS A 781 -15.03 -23.87 -24.30
CA LYS A 781 -15.73 -22.73 -24.83
C LYS A 781 -15.43 -21.56 -23.87
N ILE A 782 -14.40 -20.78 -24.22
CA ILE A 782 -14.38 -19.39 -23.79
C ILE A 782 -15.50 -18.77 -24.57
N PHE A 783 -16.44 -18.24 -23.88
CA PHE A 783 -17.66 -17.59 -24.27
C PHE A 783 -17.66 -16.94 -25.62
#